data_4962d969fb6e5002f9a2916611c3c6ae
#
_entry.id   4962d969fb6e5002f9a2916611c3c6ae
#
_cell.length_a   1.000
_cell.length_b   1.000
_cell.length_c   1.000
_cell.angle_alpha   90.00
_cell.angle_beta   90.00
_cell.angle_gamma   90.00
#
_symmetry.space_group_name_H-M   'P 1'
#
loop_
_entity.id
_entity.type
_entity.pdbx_description
1 polymer ?
#
loop_
_entity_poly.entity_id
_entity_poly.type
_entity_poly.pdbx_seq_one_letter_code
_entity_poly.pdbx_strand_id
1 'polypeptide(L)'
;MDAKQHDSNSAWPGPRSRYRKLPLFGPLLDKAVAWLRQEGYAESTLRGYFRSVGRLVRWLGKRRGPELHHLTHDDLDDAYEHFRGREPGLAGSIRTFTRFLRGQGKIRERRTAPRTPSQRQLDAFSSYLRTTRGFAASTVEGHENRLRTFLRFLKFDRSPGVIRTLRPDQIEAFLRYSARTNNRFSLQHVVASVRAFLRYQHARGVLRQPLHGRIDTPRTYRLEQLPRALPWDRVVALLRSIDRSTPAGLRDFALLYLAARYGLRSGELVHLTLDDLDWAKGTLRVAQTKTKRTLLLPLTDEAGEVLSTYLKSGRPPTTRRELFLRMRAPAGALAHTAVHDILDLRIRRSGLELPRCSSHALRHSFAVHLLRRGVPVLGIGDALGHRDPESTAVYLRMAVDDLREVGLPVPEQGCATKLDCRDWTRRLPRVRGPVAKPLPTGGFRSGFASSLRKYLSTRRALGRRYSGEEATLRRWDDFVRRHRGASRNVAPELFHRWAQTMSHLYPTVHRNRLRVVRNFLLFDARDHPGTYVPDIATFPKPSPHRPPKLVSEADMARVLATANLLPESHQNRLRAPTIRLALLLLFCCGLRRGELLRLQLRHFDVDERLLRIEATKFHKSRLVPVSNSVHEEIRSYLERRRGLGVPCDPDSPLIWSDAGVGGEHTYCAPALAQNWRLLCLSAAVLDERGRPPRLHDLRHSFAVVALRRWYAKGRDVQAKLPLLATYLGHVCAASTHLYLHLTPELREAANLRFHRQVGSILGNGGAE
;
A
#
# COMPACT_ATOMS: atom_id res chain seq x y z
N MET A 1 26.56 52.57 -38.59
CA MET A 1 26.61 52.94 -37.15
C MET A 1 26.99 51.70 -36.37
N ASP A 2 28.16 51.79 -35.79
CA ASP A 2 28.99 50.68 -35.34
C ASP A 2 28.37 49.79 -34.26
N ALA A 3 28.33 48.50 -34.54
CA ALA A 3 28.09 47.45 -33.54
C ALA A 3 29.36 47.30 -32.69
N LYS A 4 29.38 47.85 -31.50
CA LYS A 4 30.45 47.59 -30.51
C LYS A 4 30.38 46.13 -30.12
N GLN A 5 31.27 45.31 -30.66
CA GLN A 5 31.71 44.01 -30.13
C GLN A 5 32.22 44.24 -28.71
N HIS A 6 31.40 43.89 -27.72
CA HIS A 6 31.85 43.84 -26.34
C HIS A 6 32.83 42.67 -26.19
N ASP A 7 34.08 43.02 -26.13
CA ASP A 7 35.23 42.17 -25.85
C ASP A 7 35.07 41.56 -24.43
N SER A 8 34.57 40.32 -24.37
CA SER A 8 34.27 39.60 -23.14
C SER A 8 35.52 39.13 -22.38
N ASN A 9 36.71 39.63 -22.76
CA ASN A 9 38.00 39.18 -22.25
C ASN A 9 38.55 40.00 -21.06
N SER A 10 37.88 41.05 -20.61
CA SER A 10 38.44 42.01 -19.66
C SER A 10 37.97 41.90 -18.20
N ALA A 11 37.13 40.96 -17.84
CA ALA A 11 36.43 41.00 -16.54
C ALA A 11 37.12 40.28 -15.36
N TRP A 12 38.39 39.86 -15.49
CA TRP A 12 39.10 39.18 -14.38
C TRP A 12 40.51 39.71 -14.12
N PRO A 13 40.68 40.85 -13.46
CA PRO A 13 42.00 41.31 -13.00
C PRO A 13 42.36 40.64 -11.66
N GLY A 14 43.52 40.03 -11.60
CA GLY A 14 44.24 39.74 -10.37
C GLY A 14 44.42 38.27 -9.92
N PRO A 15 43.40 37.40 -9.80
CA PRO A 15 43.66 36.05 -9.23
C PRO A 15 44.10 34.98 -10.22
N ARG A 16 43.98 35.19 -11.53
CA ARG A 16 44.38 34.18 -12.54
C ARG A 16 45.88 33.80 -12.51
N SER A 17 46.78 34.73 -12.27
CA SER A 17 48.22 34.49 -12.20
C SER A 17 48.61 33.48 -11.10
N ARG A 18 47.92 33.56 -9.96
CA ARG A 18 48.14 32.68 -8.80
C ARG A 18 47.76 31.24 -9.05
N TYR A 19 46.68 30.99 -9.82
CA TYR A 19 46.22 29.65 -10.14
C TYR A 19 46.91 29.03 -11.35
N ARG A 20 47.43 29.86 -12.27
CA ARG A 20 48.25 29.38 -13.40
C ARG A 20 49.54 28.70 -12.98
N LYS A 21 50.06 29.05 -11.78
CA LYS A 21 51.28 28.44 -11.22
C LYS A 21 50.99 27.14 -10.48
N LEU A 22 49.73 26.69 -10.38
CA LEU A 22 49.40 25.44 -9.70
C LEU A 22 49.73 24.23 -10.59
N PRO A 23 50.44 23.25 -10.06
CA PRO A 23 50.69 21.99 -10.79
C PRO A 23 49.35 21.40 -11.27
N LEU A 24 49.37 20.71 -12.38
CA LEU A 24 48.22 20.05 -13.04
C LEU A 24 47.08 20.98 -13.43
N PHE A 25 46.66 21.90 -12.54
CA PHE A 25 45.50 22.74 -12.77
C PHE A 25 45.79 23.99 -13.58
N GLY A 26 46.99 24.58 -13.42
CA GLY A 26 47.40 25.78 -14.13
C GLY A 26 47.29 25.67 -15.65
N PRO A 27 47.86 24.63 -16.28
CA PRO A 27 47.75 24.39 -17.72
C PRO A 27 46.31 24.11 -18.21
N LEU A 28 45.41 23.71 -17.31
CA LEU A 28 44.02 23.35 -17.63
C LEU A 28 43.03 24.50 -17.24
N LEU A 29 43.53 25.62 -16.66
CA LEU A 29 42.67 26.64 -16.07
C LEU A 29 41.66 27.19 -17.07
N ASP A 30 42.09 27.60 -18.25
CA ASP A 30 41.22 28.22 -19.25
C ASP A 30 40.21 27.19 -19.81
N LYS A 31 40.63 25.97 -20.00
CA LYS A 31 39.76 24.87 -20.39
C LYS A 31 38.71 24.56 -19.28
N ALA A 32 39.11 24.61 -18.00
CA ALA A 32 38.22 24.42 -16.88
C ALA A 32 37.20 25.56 -16.78
N VAL A 33 37.60 26.81 -17.02
CA VAL A 33 36.69 27.98 -17.08
C VAL A 33 35.65 27.80 -18.18
N ALA A 34 36.11 27.50 -19.40
CA ALA A 34 35.20 27.33 -20.53
C ALA A 34 34.22 26.18 -20.28
N TRP A 35 34.71 25.04 -19.78
CA TRP A 35 33.88 23.88 -19.45
C TRP A 35 32.86 24.18 -18.32
N LEU A 36 33.26 24.86 -17.24
CA LEU A 36 32.34 25.22 -16.15
C LEU A 36 31.26 26.22 -16.65
N ARG A 37 31.60 27.17 -17.51
CA ARG A 37 30.62 28.07 -18.15
C ARG A 37 29.63 27.28 -19.01
N GLN A 38 30.14 26.37 -19.83
CA GLN A 38 29.32 25.49 -20.66
C GLN A 38 28.38 24.59 -19.80
N GLU A 39 28.84 24.16 -18.63
CA GLU A 39 28.04 23.41 -17.64
C GLU A 39 27.06 24.33 -16.84
N GLY A 40 27.01 25.65 -17.13
CA GLY A 40 26.07 26.59 -16.54
C GLY A 40 26.45 27.12 -15.16
N TYR A 41 27.71 27.04 -14.76
CA TYR A 41 28.17 27.62 -13.48
C TYR A 41 28.29 29.16 -13.56
N ALA A 42 27.67 29.85 -12.56
CA ALA A 42 27.75 31.29 -12.46
C ALA A 42 29.19 31.79 -12.14
N GLU A 43 29.58 32.97 -12.59
CA GLU A 43 30.92 33.58 -12.37
C GLU A 43 31.28 33.68 -10.87
N SER A 44 30.30 33.95 -10.00
CA SER A 44 30.50 33.95 -8.54
C SER A 44 30.92 32.57 -8.03
N THR A 45 30.36 31.49 -8.60
CA THR A 45 30.68 30.12 -8.26
C THR A 45 32.07 29.73 -8.76
N LEU A 46 32.48 30.21 -9.91
CA LEU A 46 33.83 29.98 -10.46
C LEU A 46 34.92 30.45 -9.50
N ARG A 47 34.75 31.61 -8.86
CA ARG A 47 35.71 32.12 -7.85
C ARG A 47 35.84 31.16 -6.66
N GLY A 48 34.72 30.69 -6.14
CA GLY A 48 34.67 29.70 -5.05
C GLY A 48 35.32 28.39 -5.47
N TYR A 49 35.03 27.94 -6.68
CA TYR A 49 35.56 26.71 -7.25
C TYR A 49 37.10 26.73 -7.36
N PHE A 50 37.69 27.84 -7.89
CA PHE A 50 39.15 27.93 -8.00
C PHE A 50 39.84 28.00 -6.62
N ARG A 51 39.22 28.63 -5.64
CA ARG A 51 39.69 28.61 -4.28
C ARG A 51 39.74 27.19 -3.70
N SER A 52 38.67 26.44 -3.96
CA SER A 52 38.55 25.03 -3.57
C SER A 52 39.59 24.15 -4.27
N VAL A 53 39.76 24.29 -5.58
CA VAL A 53 40.78 23.56 -6.35
C VAL A 53 42.19 23.91 -5.88
N GLY A 54 42.47 25.17 -5.61
CA GLY A 54 43.78 25.58 -5.06
C GLY A 54 44.07 24.95 -3.69
N ARG A 55 43.06 24.71 -2.86
CA ARG A 55 43.19 23.99 -1.58
C ARG A 55 43.40 22.50 -1.80
N LEU A 56 42.65 21.93 -2.72
CA LEU A 56 42.80 20.51 -3.12
C LEU A 56 44.22 20.23 -3.62
N VAL A 57 44.74 21.05 -4.54
CA VAL A 57 46.09 20.87 -5.10
C VAL A 57 47.18 20.98 -4.04
N ARG A 58 47.03 21.94 -3.09
CA ARG A 58 47.94 22.04 -1.95
C ARG A 58 47.88 20.82 -1.01
N TRP A 59 46.70 20.30 -0.77
CA TRP A 59 46.52 19.10 0.07
C TRP A 59 47.13 17.86 -0.60
N LEU A 60 46.91 17.70 -1.91
CA LEU A 60 47.49 16.61 -2.71
C LEU A 60 49.02 16.74 -2.76
N GLY A 61 49.54 17.97 -2.94
CA GLY A 61 51.00 18.22 -3.02
C GLY A 61 51.72 17.86 -1.72
N LYS A 62 51.10 18.11 -0.55
CA LYS A 62 51.65 17.67 0.75
C LYS A 62 51.73 16.14 0.90
N ARG A 63 50.90 15.43 0.21
CA ARG A 63 50.74 13.97 0.35
C ARG A 63 51.51 13.17 -0.72
N ARG A 64 51.64 13.75 -1.92
CA ARG A 64 52.26 13.09 -3.10
C ARG A 64 53.57 13.74 -3.56
N GLY A 65 53.96 14.83 -2.95
CA GLY A 65 55.13 15.60 -3.42
C GLY A 65 54.85 16.42 -4.68
N PRO A 66 55.86 16.98 -5.34
CA PRO A 66 55.71 17.92 -6.47
C PRO A 66 55.20 17.27 -7.79
N GLU A 67 55.24 15.96 -7.91
CA GLU A 67 54.84 15.24 -9.14
C GLU A 67 53.31 14.99 -9.20
N LEU A 68 52.55 16.05 -9.36
CA LEU A 68 51.07 15.97 -9.51
C LEU A 68 50.64 15.75 -10.99
N HIS A 69 51.50 15.27 -11.86
CA HIS A 69 51.19 15.13 -13.28
C HIS A 69 50.18 14.02 -13.58
N HIS A 70 50.01 13.05 -12.68
CA HIS A 70 49.08 11.96 -12.85
C HIS A 70 48.29 11.71 -11.55
N LEU A 71 47.06 12.20 -11.47
CA LEU A 71 46.14 11.87 -10.41
C LEU A 71 45.48 10.51 -10.68
N THR A 72 45.25 9.77 -9.61
CA THR A 72 44.44 8.56 -9.65
C THR A 72 43.02 8.86 -9.11
N HIS A 73 42.09 7.97 -9.39
CA HIS A 73 40.77 8.06 -8.76
C HIS A 73 40.86 8.03 -7.24
N ASP A 74 41.74 7.21 -6.69
CA ASP A 74 41.87 7.04 -5.22
C ASP A 74 42.39 8.32 -4.56
N ASP A 75 43.24 9.11 -5.22
CA ASP A 75 43.66 10.42 -4.69
C ASP A 75 42.52 11.40 -4.55
N LEU A 76 41.59 11.41 -5.49
CA LEU A 76 40.44 12.29 -5.49
C LEU A 76 39.33 11.79 -4.56
N ASP A 77 39.15 10.48 -4.45
CA ASP A 77 38.23 9.88 -3.50
C ASP A 77 38.71 10.08 -2.04
N ASP A 78 40.01 9.91 -1.76
CA ASP A 78 40.62 10.23 -0.46
C ASP A 78 40.46 11.71 -0.10
N ALA A 79 40.70 12.59 -1.06
CA ALA A 79 40.46 14.02 -0.87
C ALA A 79 38.98 14.31 -0.58
N TYR A 80 38.08 13.70 -1.33
CA TYR A 80 36.64 13.85 -1.12
C TYR A 80 36.24 13.38 0.29
N GLU A 81 36.63 12.20 0.71
CA GLU A 81 36.29 11.66 2.04
C GLU A 81 36.91 12.52 3.17
N HIS A 82 38.14 13.04 2.99
CA HIS A 82 38.77 13.93 3.95
C HIS A 82 37.98 15.23 4.17
N PHE A 83 37.46 15.84 3.08
CA PHE A 83 36.79 17.14 3.18
C PHE A 83 35.29 17.05 3.36
N ARG A 84 34.63 15.93 3.04
CA ARG A 84 33.18 15.79 3.00
C ARG A 84 32.47 16.14 4.34
N GLY A 85 33.08 15.77 5.47
CA GLY A 85 32.53 16.07 6.79
C GLY A 85 32.93 17.44 7.34
N ARG A 86 34.06 17.98 6.86
CA ARG A 86 34.65 19.25 7.37
C ARG A 86 34.25 20.45 6.51
N GLU A 87 34.21 20.28 5.22
CA GLU A 87 33.97 21.34 4.24
C GLU A 87 33.15 20.81 3.03
N PRO A 88 31.82 20.70 3.18
CA PRO A 88 30.97 20.14 2.13
C PRO A 88 31.05 20.85 0.78
N GLY A 89 31.29 22.17 0.78
CA GLY A 89 31.45 22.97 -0.44
C GLY A 89 32.75 22.62 -1.21
N LEU A 90 33.83 22.36 -0.49
CA LEU A 90 35.08 21.91 -1.09
C LEU A 90 34.95 20.48 -1.62
N ALA A 91 34.30 19.60 -0.87
CA ALA A 91 34.01 18.23 -1.33
C ALA A 91 33.15 18.23 -2.61
N GLY A 92 32.15 19.11 -2.73
CA GLY A 92 31.38 19.32 -3.96
C GLY A 92 32.25 19.76 -5.14
N SER A 93 33.19 20.69 -4.89
CA SER A 93 34.14 21.16 -5.90
C SER A 93 35.10 20.06 -6.35
N ILE A 94 35.53 19.16 -5.45
CA ILE A 94 36.37 18.00 -5.78
C ILE A 94 35.65 17.08 -6.78
N ARG A 95 34.38 16.76 -6.54
CA ARG A 95 33.59 15.95 -7.48
C ARG A 95 33.48 16.59 -8.85
N THR A 96 33.27 17.88 -8.89
CA THR A 96 33.17 18.63 -10.14
C THR A 96 34.52 18.62 -10.89
N PHE A 97 35.63 18.82 -10.17
CA PHE A 97 36.98 18.76 -10.73
C PHE A 97 37.35 17.35 -11.23
N THR A 98 37.01 16.33 -10.48
CA THR A 98 37.18 14.92 -10.92
C THR A 98 36.46 14.67 -12.24
N ARG A 99 35.24 15.16 -12.43
CA ARG A 99 34.49 15.02 -13.68
C ARG A 99 35.17 15.75 -14.83
N PHE A 100 35.65 16.98 -14.60
CA PHE A 100 36.40 17.73 -15.58
C PHE A 100 37.70 17.01 -16.01
N LEU A 101 38.52 16.60 -15.04
CA LEU A 101 39.78 15.89 -15.30
C LEU A 101 39.57 14.57 -16.03
N ARG A 102 38.49 13.84 -15.73
CA ARG A 102 38.12 12.62 -16.46
C ARG A 102 37.83 12.93 -17.92
N GLY A 103 37.05 13.97 -18.19
CA GLY A 103 36.74 14.42 -19.55
C GLY A 103 38.00 14.88 -20.33
N GLN A 104 39.06 15.32 -19.62
CA GLN A 104 40.34 15.69 -20.21
C GLN A 104 41.37 14.52 -20.29
N GLY A 105 40.99 13.29 -19.89
CA GLY A 105 41.90 12.15 -19.88
C GLY A 105 43.09 12.28 -18.90
N LYS A 106 42.96 13.17 -17.87
CA LYS A 106 44.04 13.48 -16.92
C LYS A 106 43.98 12.67 -15.62
N ILE A 107 43.05 11.73 -15.51
CA ILE A 107 43.00 10.77 -14.42
C ILE A 107 43.40 9.41 -14.98
N ARG A 108 44.43 8.78 -14.41
CA ARG A 108 44.72 7.38 -14.69
C ARG A 108 43.50 6.54 -14.32
N GLU A 109 43.06 5.70 -15.26
CA GLU A 109 41.96 4.76 -14.95
C GLU A 109 42.30 3.99 -13.69
N ARG A 110 41.30 3.89 -12.84
CA ARG A 110 41.38 3.10 -11.62
C ARG A 110 41.85 1.71 -12.04
N ARG A 111 42.99 1.26 -11.56
CA ARG A 111 43.20 -0.19 -11.43
C ARG A 111 41.98 -0.66 -10.66
N THR A 112 41.01 -1.20 -11.36
CA THR A 112 39.75 -1.66 -10.73
C THR A 112 40.16 -2.55 -9.59
N ALA A 113 39.94 -2.09 -8.37
CA ALA A 113 40.10 -2.93 -7.19
C ALA A 113 39.43 -4.27 -7.53
N PRO A 114 40.06 -5.40 -7.27
CA PRO A 114 39.51 -6.68 -7.67
C PRO A 114 38.07 -6.77 -7.15
N ARG A 115 37.14 -6.93 -8.07
CA ARG A 115 35.70 -6.97 -7.73
C ARG A 115 35.51 -7.97 -6.64
N THR A 116 34.85 -7.58 -5.55
CA THR A 116 34.51 -8.50 -4.47
C THR A 116 33.70 -9.68 -4.98
N PRO A 117 33.73 -10.84 -4.34
CA PRO A 117 32.91 -11.98 -4.71
C PRO A 117 31.43 -11.62 -4.88
N SER A 118 30.87 -10.81 -3.96
CA SER A 118 29.47 -10.35 -4.06
C SER A 118 29.24 -9.47 -5.28
N GLN A 119 30.20 -8.58 -5.63
CA GLN A 119 30.06 -7.74 -6.81
C GLN A 119 30.06 -8.57 -8.09
N ARG A 120 31.00 -9.52 -8.24
CA ARG A 120 31.02 -10.45 -9.40
C ARG A 120 29.73 -11.21 -9.55
N GLN A 121 29.16 -11.66 -8.41
CA GLN A 121 27.92 -12.41 -8.40
C GLN A 121 26.70 -11.56 -8.79
N LEU A 122 26.66 -10.30 -8.33
CA LEU A 122 25.61 -9.34 -8.69
C LEU A 122 25.70 -8.97 -10.17
N ASP A 123 26.91 -8.69 -10.70
CA ASP A 123 27.10 -8.33 -12.09
C ASP A 123 26.64 -9.47 -13.03
N ALA A 124 27.00 -10.73 -12.71
CA ALA A 124 26.59 -11.89 -13.49
C ALA A 124 25.06 -12.08 -13.46
N PHE A 125 24.43 -11.91 -12.29
CA PHE A 125 22.97 -12.00 -12.18
C PHE A 125 22.26 -10.85 -12.89
N SER A 126 22.79 -9.63 -12.80
CA SER A 126 22.24 -8.45 -13.48
C SER A 126 22.34 -8.58 -15.00
N SER A 127 23.44 -9.12 -15.51
CA SER A 127 23.58 -9.45 -16.93
C SER A 127 22.50 -10.45 -17.36
N TYR A 128 22.33 -11.55 -16.62
CA TYR A 128 21.26 -12.53 -16.86
C TYR A 128 19.87 -11.89 -16.89
N LEU A 129 19.57 -11.00 -15.94
CA LEU A 129 18.27 -10.33 -15.90
C LEU A 129 18.04 -9.42 -17.11
N ARG A 130 19.08 -8.72 -17.59
CA ARG A 130 18.99 -7.85 -18.78
C ARG A 130 18.90 -8.65 -20.07
N THR A 131 19.86 -9.55 -20.29
CA THR A 131 20.02 -10.23 -21.58
C THR A 131 19.04 -11.38 -21.76
N THR A 132 18.86 -12.24 -20.74
CA THR A 132 18.03 -13.44 -20.84
C THR A 132 16.59 -13.17 -20.45
N ARG A 133 16.36 -12.30 -19.44
CA ARG A 133 15.01 -12.04 -18.93
C ARG A 133 14.38 -10.75 -19.46
N GLY A 134 15.13 -9.89 -20.15
CA GLY A 134 14.63 -8.64 -20.74
C GLY A 134 14.12 -7.62 -19.71
N PHE A 135 14.66 -7.63 -18.49
CA PHE A 135 14.20 -6.71 -17.44
C PHE A 135 14.72 -5.29 -17.68
N ALA A 136 13.87 -4.30 -17.39
CA ALA A 136 14.25 -2.89 -17.45
C ALA A 136 15.35 -2.57 -16.42
N ALA A 137 16.22 -1.60 -16.75
CA ALA A 137 17.37 -1.20 -15.92
C ALA A 137 16.98 -0.91 -14.46
N SER A 138 15.90 -0.16 -14.23
CA SER A 138 15.41 0.17 -12.88
C SER A 138 14.95 -1.07 -12.09
N THR A 139 14.41 -2.08 -12.76
CA THR A 139 14.03 -3.35 -12.13
C THR A 139 15.26 -4.14 -11.72
N VAL A 140 16.28 -4.18 -12.59
CA VAL A 140 17.57 -4.84 -12.31
C VAL A 140 18.26 -4.18 -11.13
N GLU A 141 18.37 -2.86 -11.11
CA GLU A 141 18.92 -2.09 -10.00
C GLU A 141 18.19 -2.40 -8.67
N GLY A 142 16.85 -2.47 -8.74
CA GLY A 142 16.05 -2.88 -7.58
C GLY A 142 16.37 -4.28 -7.08
N HIS A 143 16.63 -5.24 -7.96
CA HIS A 143 17.10 -6.59 -7.59
C HIS A 143 18.50 -6.55 -6.99
N GLU A 144 19.43 -5.82 -7.58
CA GLU A 144 20.81 -5.68 -7.10
C GLU A 144 20.86 -5.13 -5.67
N ASN A 145 20.14 -4.04 -5.41
CA ASN A 145 20.14 -3.38 -4.10
C ASN A 145 19.64 -4.31 -2.98
N ARG A 146 18.59 -5.11 -3.25
CA ARG A 146 18.05 -6.07 -2.29
C ARG A 146 18.99 -7.26 -2.10
N LEU A 147 19.59 -7.76 -3.16
CA LEU A 147 20.52 -8.88 -3.11
C LEU A 147 21.84 -8.50 -2.47
N ARG A 148 22.33 -7.28 -2.63
CA ARG A 148 23.51 -6.77 -1.92
C ARG A 148 23.30 -6.90 -0.40
N THR A 149 22.10 -6.61 0.10
CA THR A 149 21.75 -6.80 1.51
C THR A 149 21.71 -8.28 1.89
N PHE A 150 21.19 -9.14 1.02
CA PHE A 150 21.15 -10.60 1.25
C PHE A 150 22.56 -11.21 1.29
N LEU A 151 23.42 -10.89 0.33
CA LEU A 151 24.79 -11.38 0.28
C LEU A 151 25.62 -10.89 1.48
N ARG A 152 25.40 -9.64 1.91
CA ARG A 152 26.02 -9.08 3.11
C ARG A 152 25.57 -9.83 4.37
N PHE A 153 24.28 -10.13 4.50
CA PHE A 153 23.74 -10.92 5.62
C PHE A 153 24.38 -12.31 5.70
N LEU A 154 24.61 -12.95 4.54
CA LEU A 154 25.27 -14.25 4.44
C LEU A 154 26.81 -14.17 4.63
N LYS A 155 27.39 -12.96 4.80
CA LYS A 155 28.84 -12.73 4.85
C LYS A 155 29.54 -13.30 3.61
N PHE A 156 28.93 -13.21 2.43
CA PHE A 156 29.33 -13.87 1.20
C PHE A 156 30.76 -13.51 0.78
N ASP A 157 31.21 -12.28 0.98
CA ASP A 157 32.58 -11.86 0.60
C ASP A 157 33.66 -12.55 1.45
N ARG A 158 33.33 -13.01 2.67
CA ARG A 158 34.23 -13.80 3.52
C ARG A 158 34.17 -15.30 3.20
N SER A 159 33.03 -15.80 2.75
CA SER A 159 32.78 -17.21 2.46
C SER A 159 31.93 -17.39 1.20
N PRO A 160 32.51 -17.27 -0.02
CA PRO A 160 31.76 -17.39 -1.28
C PRO A 160 31.07 -18.75 -1.48
N GLY A 161 31.55 -19.79 -0.82
CA GLY A 161 30.97 -21.14 -0.84
C GLY A 161 29.62 -21.24 -0.14
N VAL A 162 29.20 -20.26 0.68
CA VAL A 162 27.96 -20.29 1.47
C VAL A 162 26.71 -20.51 0.62
N ILE A 163 26.70 -20.10 -0.66
CA ILE A 163 25.54 -20.34 -1.54
C ILE A 163 25.38 -21.84 -1.84
N ARG A 164 26.47 -22.58 -2.01
CA ARG A 164 26.42 -24.04 -2.30
C ARG A 164 25.81 -24.83 -1.15
N THR A 165 26.06 -24.39 0.07
CA THR A 165 25.60 -25.02 1.33
C THR A 165 24.42 -24.31 1.97
N LEU A 166 23.78 -23.39 1.22
CA LEU A 166 22.67 -22.59 1.73
C LEU A 166 21.49 -23.46 2.16
N ARG A 167 21.00 -23.21 3.39
CA ARG A 167 19.88 -23.96 3.96
C ARG A 167 18.63 -23.07 4.08
N PRO A 168 17.44 -23.67 4.12
CA PRO A 168 16.18 -22.95 4.30
C PRO A 168 16.14 -22.03 5.53
N ASP A 169 16.75 -22.47 6.65
CA ASP A 169 16.78 -21.70 7.91
C ASP A 169 17.53 -20.39 7.80
N GLN A 170 18.60 -20.33 7.00
CA GLN A 170 19.36 -19.11 6.75
C GLN A 170 18.54 -18.10 5.91
N ILE A 171 17.79 -18.60 4.92
CA ILE A 171 16.89 -17.74 4.12
C ILE A 171 15.79 -17.17 5.01
N GLU A 172 15.17 -17.99 5.84
CA GLU A 172 14.13 -17.54 6.78
C GLU A 172 14.67 -16.55 7.82
N ALA A 173 15.89 -16.77 8.30
CA ALA A 173 16.56 -15.82 9.20
C ALA A 173 16.76 -14.46 8.52
N PHE A 174 17.16 -14.44 7.25
CA PHE A 174 17.26 -13.21 6.47
C PHE A 174 15.89 -12.54 6.28
N LEU A 175 14.83 -13.29 6.00
CA LEU A 175 13.49 -12.73 5.85
C LEU A 175 12.99 -12.11 7.16
N ARG A 176 13.23 -12.75 8.30
CA ARG A 176 12.92 -12.17 9.62
C ARG A 176 13.73 -10.92 9.90
N TYR A 177 15.02 -10.91 9.55
CA TYR A 177 15.86 -9.72 9.64
C TYR A 177 15.31 -8.59 8.79
N SER A 178 14.99 -8.86 7.51
CA SER A 178 14.45 -7.88 6.58
C SER A 178 13.07 -7.34 7.00
N ALA A 179 12.24 -8.17 7.65
CA ALA A 179 10.93 -7.76 8.13
C ALA A 179 10.95 -6.72 9.25
N ARG A 180 12.11 -6.52 9.93
CA ARG A 180 12.26 -5.49 10.98
C ARG A 180 12.25 -4.07 10.42
N THR A 181 12.74 -3.90 9.19
CA THR A 181 12.90 -2.58 8.54
C THR A 181 11.98 -2.37 7.34
N ASN A 182 11.43 -3.44 6.80
CA ASN A 182 10.58 -3.40 5.61
C ASN A 182 9.12 -3.65 5.96
N ASN A 183 8.22 -2.85 5.37
CA ASN A 183 6.81 -3.16 5.36
C ASN A 183 6.53 -4.39 4.46
N ARG A 184 5.31 -4.93 4.51
CA ARG A 184 4.94 -6.15 3.77
C ARG A 184 5.13 -6.04 2.25
N PHE A 185 4.86 -4.88 1.66
CA PHE A 185 5.06 -4.66 0.22
C PHE A 185 6.53 -4.70 -0.15
N SER A 186 7.37 -3.97 0.60
CA SER A 186 8.82 -3.98 0.40
C SER A 186 9.40 -5.37 0.63
N LEU A 187 8.92 -6.09 1.66
CA LEU A 187 9.34 -7.46 1.95
C LEU A 187 8.95 -8.44 0.83
N GLN A 188 7.80 -8.24 0.18
CA GLN A 188 7.41 -9.04 -0.99
C GLN A 188 8.43 -8.88 -2.13
N HIS A 189 8.91 -7.67 -2.38
CA HIS A 189 9.97 -7.42 -3.36
C HIS A 189 11.31 -8.04 -2.96
N VAL A 190 11.66 -8.03 -1.66
CA VAL A 190 12.84 -8.73 -1.15
C VAL A 190 12.72 -10.23 -1.45
N VAL A 191 11.59 -10.85 -1.09
CA VAL A 191 11.32 -12.27 -1.37
C VAL A 191 11.40 -12.58 -2.86
N ALA A 192 10.81 -11.73 -3.71
CA ALA A 192 10.88 -11.90 -5.17
C ALA A 192 12.32 -11.87 -5.69
N SER A 193 13.14 -10.94 -5.18
CA SER A 193 14.56 -10.81 -5.57
C SER A 193 15.39 -12.03 -5.14
N VAL A 194 15.24 -12.46 -3.88
CA VAL A 194 15.93 -13.65 -3.36
C VAL A 194 15.50 -14.90 -4.14
N ARG A 195 14.20 -15.07 -4.39
CA ARG A 195 13.67 -16.20 -5.15
C ARG A 195 14.22 -16.23 -6.59
N ALA A 196 14.26 -15.08 -7.26
CA ALA A 196 14.81 -14.98 -8.60
C ALA A 196 16.30 -15.35 -8.64
N PHE A 197 17.06 -14.88 -7.65
CA PHE A 197 18.48 -15.20 -7.51
C PHE A 197 18.72 -16.69 -7.22
N LEU A 198 17.97 -17.29 -6.29
CA LEU A 198 18.11 -18.72 -5.98
C LEU A 198 17.70 -19.62 -7.17
N ARG A 199 16.70 -19.18 -7.96
CA ARG A 199 16.36 -19.88 -9.22
C ARG A 199 17.49 -19.81 -10.22
N TYR A 200 18.13 -18.64 -10.36
CA TYR A 200 19.32 -18.48 -11.20
C TYR A 200 20.48 -19.35 -10.74
N GLN A 201 20.76 -19.41 -9.42
CA GLN A 201 21.83 -20.27 -8.89
C GLN A 201 21.54 -21.76 -9.05
N HIS A 202 20.29 -22.15 -8.92
CA HIS A 202 19.88 -23.54 -9.16
C HIS A 202 20.01 -23.93 -10.65
N ALA A 203 19.57 -23.05 -11.55
CA ALA A 203 19.72 -23.27 -13.00
C ALA A 203 21.17 -23.37 -13.46
N ARG A 204 22.12 -22.75 -12.72
CA ARG A 204 23.57 -22.87 -12.95
C ARG A 204 24.23 -24.06 -12.27
N GLY A 205 23.46 -24.92 -11.58
CA GLY A 205 23.99 -26.07 -10.85
C GLY A 205 24.75 -25.72 -9.55
N VAL A 206 24.79 -24.43 -9.15
CA VAL A 206 25.46 -24.01 -7.90
C VAL A 206 24.68 -24.48 -6.68
N LEU A 207 23.34 -24.42 -6.74
CA LEU A 207 22.43 -24.96 -5.73
C LEU A 207 21.93 -26.32 -6.17
N ARG A 208 22.19 -27.36 -5.36
CA ARG A 208 21.70 -28.74 -5.64
C ARG A 208 20.19 -28.86 -5.49
N GLN A 209 19.58 -28.10 -4.58
CA GLN A 209 18.14 -28.17 -4.30
C GLN A 209 17.41 -26.88 -4.76
N PRO A 210 16.14 -26.99 -5.23
CA PRO A 210 15.35 -25.84 -5.69
C PRO A 210 14.79 -25.04 -4.50
N LEU A 211 15.66 -24.39 -3.72
CA LEU A 211 15.30 -23.63 -2.52
C LEU A 211 14.32 -22.48 -2.82
N HIS A 212 14.27 -21.97 -4.05
CA HIS A 212 13.37 -20.90 -4.46
C HIS A 212 11.89 -21.24 -4.27
N GLY A 213 11.50 -22.52 -4.38
CA GLY A 213 10.12 -23.00 -4.13
C GLY A 213 9.74 -23.08 -2.64
N ARG A 214 10.73 -23.10 -1.75
CA ARG A 214 10.53 -23.26 -0.30
C ARG A 214 10.35 -21.93 0.46
N ILE A 215 10.42 -20.79 -0.23
CA ILE A 215 10.32 -19.46 0.39
C ILE A 215 8.86 -19.04 0.48
N ASP A 216 8.40 -18.71 1.69
CA ASP A 216 7.08 -18.13 1.88
C ASP A 216 7.04 -16.66 1.44
N THR A 217 5.93 -16.24 0.80
CA THR A 217 5.74 -14.88 0.34
C THR A 217 4.81 -14.12 1.27
N PRO A 218 5.11 -12.87 1.65
CA PRO A 218 4.17 -12.00 2.32
C PRO A 218 2.89 -11.86 1.49
N ARG A 219 1.75 -11.99 2.13
CA ARG A 219 0.49 -11.79 1.41
C ARG A 219 0.19 -10.29 1.38
N THR A 220 0.22 -9.71 0.21
CA THR A 220 -0.19 -8.33 -0.03
C THR A 220 -1.49 -8.31 -0.81
N TYR A 221 -2.31 -7.30 -0.57
CA TYR A 221 -3.59 -7.13 -1.25
C TYR A 221 -3.61 -5.78 -1.96
N ARG A 222 -4.08 -5.75 -3.19
CA ARG A 222 -4.06 -4.58 -4.08
C ARG A 222 -4.74 -3.33 -3.49
N LEU A 223 -5.70 -3.51 -2.60
CA LEU A 223 -6.51 -2.42 -2.05
C LEU A 223 -6.27 -2.18 -0.54
N GLU A 224 -5.07 -2.40 -0.03
CA GLU A 224 -4.78 -2.25 1.41
C GLU A 224 -4.86 -0.80 1.86
N GLN A 225 -4.31 0.13 1.09
CA GLN A 225 -4.31 1.55 1.41
C GLN A 225 -5.29 2.32 0.51
N LEU A 226 -5.88 3.37 1.05
CA LEU A 226 -6.59 4.35 0.25
C LEU A 226 -5.58 5.13 -0.64
N PRO A 227 -5.99 5.58 -1.84
CA PRO A 227 -5.20 6.50 -2.62
C PRO A 227 -4.86 7.75 -1.78
N ARG A 228 -3.61 8.17 -1.78
CA ARG A 228 -3.18 9.39 -1.09
C ARG A 228 -3.45 10.60 -1.98
N ALA A 229 -4.70 10.93 -2.20
CA ALA A 229 -5.11 12.11 -2.93
C ALA A 229 -5.16 13.31 -1.97
N LEU A 230 -4.69 14.47 -2.43
CA LEU A 230 -4.92 15.75 -1.77
C LEU A 230 -6.28 16.31 -2.17
N PRO A 231 -7.00 17.01 -1.30
CA PRO A 231 -8.18 17.79 -1.69
C PRO A 231 -7.84 18.76 -2.83
N TRP A 232 -8.75 18.89 -3.82
CA TRP A 232 -8.45 19.64 -5.04
C TRP A 232 -8.22 21.14 -4.79
N ASP A 233 -8.96 21.73 -3.88
CA ASP A 233 -8.76 23.10 -3.38
C ASP A 233 -7.35 23.33 -2.83
N ARG A 234 -6.81 22.34 -2.10
CA ARG A 234 -5.44 22.37 -1.57
C ARG A 234 -4.40 22.23 -2.67
N VAL A 235 -4.66 21.46 -3.72
CA VAL A 235 -3.78 21.40 -4.91
C VAL A 235 -3.75 22.74 -5.62
N VAL A 236 -4.90 23.37 -5.80
CA VAL A 236 -4.99 24.71 -6.41
C VAL A 236 -4.29 25.75 -5.54
N ALA A 237 -4.50 25.74 -4.23
CA ALA A 237 -3.82 26.65 -3.28
C ALA A 237 -2.30 26.47 -3.34
N LEU A 238 -1.80 25.22 -3.38
CA LEU A 238 -0.38 24.93 -3.52
C LEU A 238 0.19 25.51 -4.83
N LEU A 239 -0.49 25.31 -5.95
CA LEU A 239 -0.03 25.86 -7.23
C LEU A 239 -0.01 27.40 -7.21
N ARG A 240 -1.03 28.05 -6.63
CA ARG A 240 -1.10 29.51 -6.49
C ARG A 240 0.00 30.09 -5.59
N SER A 241 0.46 29.34 -4.58
CA SER A 241 1.52 29.79 -3.66
C SER A 241 2.92 29.80 -4.28
N ILE A 242 3.09 29.24 -5.49
CA ILE A 242 4.40 29.19 -6.14
C ILE A 242 4.74 30.60 -6.71
N ASP A 243 5.80 31.17 -6.20
CA ASP A 243 6.36 32.41 -6.73
C ASP A 243 6.88 32.19 -8.16
N ARG A 244 6.26 32.86 -9.13
CA ARG A 244 6.57 32.81 -10.56
C ARG A 244 7.47 33.93 -11.06
N SER A 245 7.96 34.77 -10.18
CA SER A 245 8.91 35.83 -10.52
C SER A 245 10.32 35.29 -10.83
N THR A 246 10.62 34.07 -10.41
CA THR A 246 11.92 33.43 -10.58
C THR A 246 11.89 32.32 -11.65
N PRO A 247 12.99 32.12 -12.42
CA PRO A 247 13.07 31.02 -13.38
C PRO A 247 12.80 29.63 -12.76
N ALA A 248 13.27 29.41 -11.52
CA ALA A 248 13.01 28.17 -10.78
C ALA A 248 11.52 28.04 -10.41
N GLY A 249 10.88 29.13 -10.06
CA GLY A 249 9.44 29.14 -9.77
C GLY A 249 8.59 28.88 -11.00
N LEU A 250 8.93 29.47 -12.14
CA LEU A 250 8.26 29.20 -13.43
C LEU A 250 8.39 27.73 -13.82
N ARG A 251 9.58 27.14 -13.70
CA ARG A 251 9.78 25.70 -13.94
C ARG A 251 8.94 24.84 -13.03
N ASP A 252 9.02 25.11 -11.72
CA ASP A 252 8.35 24.29 -10.71
C ASP A 252 6.83 24.38 -10.86
N PHE A 253 6.31 25.58 -11.17
CA PHE A 253 4.91 25.79 -11.45
C PHE A 253 4.46 24.99 -12.68
N ALA A 254 5.15 25.11 -13.82
CA ALA A 254 4.82 24.39 -15.04
C ALA A 254 4.88 22.87 -14.85
N LEU A 255 5.91 22.36 -14.17
CA LEU A 255 6.08 20.95 -13.87
C LEU A 255 4.93 20.41 -13.00
N LEU A 256 4.62 21.10 -11.89
CA LEU A 256 3.58 20.67 -10.96
C LEU A 256 2.17 20.90 -11.52
N TYR A 257 1.99 21.90 -12.38
CA TYR A 257 0.76 22.13 -13.12
C TYR A 257 0.45 20.94 -14.04
N LEU A 258 1.41 20.49 -14.87
CA LEU A 258 1.24 19.31 -15.70
C LEU A 258 0.99 18.04 -14.87
N ALA A 259 1.70 17.89 -13.74
CA ALA A 259 1.46 16.76 -12.84
C ALA A 259 0.04 16.75 -12.28
N ALA A 260 -0.51 17.91 -11.95
CA ALA A 260 -1.85 18.05 -11.37
C ALA A 260 -2.96 18.02 -12.42
N ARG A 261 -2.80 18.70 -13.58
CA ARG A 261 -3.86 18.85 -14.58
C ARG A 261 -3.96 17.69 -15.57
N TYR A 262 -2.86 16.97 -15.80
CA TYR A 262 -2.82 15.80 -16.69
C TYR A 262 -2.53 14.49 -15.95
N GLY A 263 -2.26 14.56 -14.66
CA GLY A 263 -1.97 13.39 -13.85
C GLY A 263 -0.70 12.64 -14.29
N LEU A 264 0.29 13.32 -14.87
CA LEU A 264 1.50 12.69 -15.38
C LEU A 264 2.37 12.11 -14.28
N ARG A 265 3.03 10.98 -14.56
CA ARG A 265 4.00 10.38 -13.62
C ARG A 265 5.32 11.16 -13.66
N SER A 266 6.06 11.15 -12.54
CA SER A 266 7.38 11.81 -12.44
C SER A 266 8.31 11.45 -13.59
N GLY A 267 8.35 10.15 -13.96
CA GLY A 267 9.17 9.70 -15.08
C GLY A 267 8.68 10.21 -16.43
N GLU A 268 7.37 10.36 -16.62
CA GLU A 268 6.79 10.93 -17.85
C GLU A 268 7.15 12.41 -17.95
N LEU A 269 7.00 13.17 -16.87
CA LEU A 269 7.33 14.60 -16.82
C LEU A 269 8.78 14.92 -17.16
N VAL A 270 9.74 14.18 -16.59
CA VAL A 270 11.18 14.47 -16.81
C VAL A 270 11.70 14.02 -18.16
N HIS A 271 10.97 13.15 -18.86
CA HIS A 271 11.32 12.69 -20.20
C HIS A 271 10.61 13.49 -21.32
N LEU A 272 9.72 14.43 -20.97
CA LEU A 272 9.15 15.33 -21.97
C LEU A 272 10.24 16.15 -22.64
N THR A 273 10.14 16.26 -23.95
CA THR A 273 11.02 17.07 -24.80
C THR A 273 10.25 18.19 -25.47
N LEU A 274 10.94 19.14 -26.07
CA LEU A 274 10.33 20.19 -26.88
C LEU A 274 9.58 19.61 -28.09
N ASP A 275 10.01 18.46 -28.60
CA ASP A 275 9.40 17.78 -29.74
C ASP A 275 8.10 17.05 -29.39
N ASP A 276 7.76 16.95 -28.10
CA ASP A 276 6.50 16.36 -27.63
C ASP A 276 5.36 17.39 -27.55
N LEU A 277 5.65 18.67 -27.84
CA LEU A 277 4.69 19.76 -27.87
C LEU A 277 4.37 20.10 -29.32
N ASP A 278 3.20 19.73 -29.80
CA ASP A 278 2.70 20.17 -31.12
C ASP A 278 1.77 21.37 -30.92
N TRP A 279 2.34 22.57 -31.05
CA TRP A 279 1.64 23.82 -30.86
C TRP A 279 0.57 24.07 -31.95
N ALA A 280 0.82 23.59 -33.17
CA ALA A 280 -0.10 23.77 -34.28
C ALA A 280 -1.36 22.90 -34.13
N LYS A 281 -1.17 21.66 -33.65
CA LYS A 281 -2.29 20.72 -33.42
C LYS A 281 -2.87 20.84 -32.02
N GLY A 282 -2.29 21.65 -31.13
CA GLY A 282 -2.72 21.75 -29.73
C GLY A 282 -2.62 20.41 -29.01
N THR A 283 -1.51 19.67 -29.17
CA THR A 283 -1.37 18.33 -28.55
C THR A 283 -0.04 18.16 -27.81
N LEU A 284 -0.11 17.39 -26.71
CA LEU A 284 1.03 16.96 -25.89
C LEU A 284 1.19 15.43 -26.02
N ARG A 285 2.33 14.99 -26.53
CA ARG A 285 2.69 13.58 -26.66
C ARG A 285 3.45 13.11 -25.42
N VAL A 286 2.97 12.06 -24.78
CA VAL A 286 3.56 11.52 -23.55
C VAL A 286 3.98 10.07 -23.75
N ALA A 287 5.29 9.81 -23.74
CA ALA A 287 5.83 8.48 -23.82
C ALA A 287 5.76 7.79 -22.45
N GLN A 288 4.91 6.78 -22.32
CA GLN A 288 4.74 6.02 -21.09
C GLN A 288 5.76 4.88 -20.98
N THR A 289 6.87 5.12 -20.33
CA THR A 289 7.98 4.15 -20.18
C THR A 289 7.55 2.82 -19.54
N LYS A 290 6.58 2.86 -18.60
CA LYS A 290 6.10 1.67 -17.89
C LYS A 290 5.17 0.78 -18.71
N THR A 291 4.33 1.37 -19.55
CA THR A 291 3.36 0.66 -20.38
C THR A 291 3.81 0.47 -21.83
N LYS A 292 4.92 1.13 -22.21
CA LYS A 292 5.46 1.21 -23.58
C LYS A 292 4.41 1.71 -24.60
N ARG A 293 3.55 2.64 -24.17
CA ARG A 293 2.54 3.28 -25.01
C ARG A 293 2.81 4.77 -25.11
N THR A 294 2.38 5.36 -26.19
CA THR A 294 2.31 6.81 -26.34
C THR A 294 0.88 7.27 -26.05
N LEU A 295 0.74 8.26 -25.19
CA LEU A 295 -0.51 8.92 -24.86
C LEU A 295 -0.49 10.29 -25.55
N LEU A 296 -1.54 10.61 -26.29
CA LEU A 296 -1.74 11.91 -26.91
C LEU A 296 -2.81 12.65 -26.10
N LEU A 297 -2.45 13.79 -25.53
CA LEU A 297 -3.32 14.61 -24.70
C LEU A 297 -3.57 15.95 -25.37
N PRO A 298 -4.74 16.58 -25.21
CA PRO A 298 -4.97 17.93 -25.68
C PRO A 298 -4.11 18.91 -24.88
N LEU A 299 -3.44 19.83 -25.57
CA LEU A 299 -2.75 20.96 -24.94
C LEU A 299 -3.78 22.10 -24.80
N THR A 300 -4.33 22.26 -23.59
CA THR A 300 -5.29 23.34 -23.34
C THR A 300 -4.61 24.71 -23.39
N ASP A 301 -5.36 25.78 -23.65
CA ASP A 301 -4.82 27.15 -23.71
C ASP A 301 -4.07 27.53 -22.44
N GLU A 302 -4.65 27.20 -21.25
CA GLU A 302 -3.98 27.43 -19.97
C GLU A 302 -2.62 26.69 -19.87
N ALA A 303 -2.55 25.45 -20.34
CA ALA A 303 -1.31 24.67 -20.32
C ALA A 303 -0.30 25.24 -21.31
N GLY A 304 -0.77 25.69 -22.46
CA GLY A 304 0.02 26.37 -23.48
C GLY A 304 0.63 27.65 -22.96
N GLU A 305 -0.13 28.51 -22.28
CA GLU A 305 0.35 29.74 -21.65
C GLU A 305 1.42 29.46 -20.56
N VAL A 306 1.15 28.48 -19.70
CA VAL A 306 2.08 28.08 -18.63
C VAL A 306 3.41 27.60 -19.20
N LEU A 307 3.36 26.76 -20.22
CA LEU A 307 4.57 26.24 -20.88
C LEU A 307 5.28 27.32 -21.68
N SER A 308 4.57 28.15 -22.43
CA SER A 308 5.17 29.26 -23.17
C SER A 308 5.89 30.25 -22.24
N THR A 309 5.28 30.63 -21.12
CA THR A 309 5.88 31.49 -20.09
C THR A 309 7.16 30.88 -19.52
N TYR A 310 7.14 29.57 -19.18
CA TYR A 310 8.33 28.88 -18.72
C TYR A 310 9.42 28.83 -19.80
N LEU A 311 9.08 28.51 -21.03
CA LEU A 311 10.04 28.42 -22.15
C LEU A 311 10.69 29.75 -22.45
N LYS A 312 9.94 30.86 -22.45
CA LYS A 312 10.44 32.20 -22.76
C LYS A 312 11.26 32.81 -21.61
N SER A 313 10.81 32.66 -20.35
CA SER A 313 11.36 33.43 -19.23
C SER A 313 11.99 32.58 -18.13
N GLY A 314 11.75 31.25 -18.12
CA GLY A 314 12.20 30.37 -17.05
C GLY A 314 13.21 29.32 -17.48
N ARG A 315 13.16 28.85 -18.74
CA ARG A 315 14.03 27.78 -19.20
C ARG A 315 15.44 28.30 -19.52
N PRO A 316 16.52 27.70 -18.96
CA PRO A 316 17.87 28.13 -19.28
C PRO A 316 18.18 27.95 -20.78
N PRO A 317 18.95 28.87 -21.40
CA PRO A 317 19.40 28.73 -22.78
C PRO A 317 20.35 27.54 -22.91
N THR A 318 20.00 26.60 -23.80
CA THR A 318 20.76 25.36 -23.99
C THR A 318 20.34 24.67 -25.29
N THR A 319 21.22 23.86 -25.84
CA THR A 319 20.94 22.98 -26.99
C THR A 319 20.15 21.70 -26.61
N ARG A 320 19.97 21.45 -25.32
CA ARG A 320 19.22 20.28 -24.85
C ARG A 320 17.76 20.35 -25.23
N ARG A 321 17.19 19.20 -25.56
CA ARG A 321 15.78 19.11 -25.99
C ARG A 321 14.81 18.79 -24.86
N GLU A 322 15.30 18.36 -23.68
CA GLU A 322 14.43 18.07 -22.53
C GLU A 322 13.65 19.31 -22.11
N LEU A 323 12.36 19.17 -21.86
CA LEU A 323 11.47 20.30 -21.51
C LEU A 323 11.88 20.91 -20.16
N PHE A 324 12.04 20.08 -19.12
CA PHE A 324 12.35 20.52 -17.77
C PHE A 324 13.82 20.27 -17.42
N LEU A 325 14.51 21.35 -17.07
CA LEU A 325 15.95 21.34 -16.80
C LEU A 325 16.26 21.67 -15.35
N ARG A 326 17.46 21.31 -14.92
CA ARG A 326 18.01 21.76 -13.64
C ARG A 326 18.29 23.25 -13.69
N MET A 327 17.95 23.98 -12.62
CA MET A 327 18.24 25.40 -12.45
C MET A 327 19.61 25.64 -11.80
N ARG A 328 20.27 24.59 -11.36
CA ARG A 328 21.63 24.66 -10.79
C ARG A 328 22.57 23.81 -11.59
N ALA A 329 23.76 24.33 -11.79
CA ALA A 329 24.83 23.55 -12.41
C ALA A 329 25.12 22.25 -11.64
N PRO A 330 25.46 21.18 -12.34
CA PRO A 330 25.64 21.10 -13.78
C PRO A 330 24.32 21.12 -14.53
N ALA A 331 24.31 21.85 -15.67
CA ALA A 331 23.14 21.89 -16.54
C ALA A 331 22.73 20.47 -16.99
N GLY A 332 21.46 20.23 -17.16
CA GLY A 332 20.97 18.93 -17.62
C GLY A 332 19.52 18.64 -17.28
N ALA A 333 19.05 17.49 -17.71
CA ALA A 333 17.71 17.00 -17.43
C ALA A 333 17.47 16.80 -15.93
N LEU A 334 16.21 16.93 -15.51
CA LEU A 334 15.79 16.57 -14.16
C LEU A 334 15.81 15.05 -13.97
N ALA A 335 16.27 14.59 -12.82
CA ALA A 335 16.04 13.20 -12.42
C ALA A 335 14.57 13.04 -11.98
N HIS A 336 14.00 11.83 -12.14
CA HIS A 336 12.62 11.55 -11.73
C HIS A 336 12.38 11.79 -10.22
N THR A 337 13.41 11.65 -9.38
CA THR A 337 13.36 11.96 -7.95
C THR A 337 13.22 13.47 -7.69
N ALA A 338 13.76 14.30 -8.57
CA ALA A 338 13.69 15.74 -8.41
C ALA A 338 12.25 16.29 -8.40
N VAL A 339 11.31 15.63 -9.08
CA VAL A 339 9.89 16.03 -9.06
C VAL A 339 9.31 15.91 -7.65
N HIS A 340 9.72 14.90 -6.89
CA HIS A 340 9.32 14.75 -5.50
C HIS A 340 9.96 15.81 -4.61
N ASP A 341 11.25 16.06 -4.80
CA ASP A 341 12.00 17.06 -4.00
C ASP A 341 11.45 18.48 -4.25
N ILE A 342 11.09 18.79 -5.50
CA ILE A 342 10.43 20.05 -5.87
C ILE A 342 9.07 20.17 -5.17
N LEU A 343 8.23 19.15 -5.25
CA LEU A 343 6.92 19.14 -4.60
C LEU A 343 7.06 19.34 -3.08
N ASP A 344 7.94 18.61 -2.43
CA ASP A 344 8.19 18.70 -0.99
C ASP A 344 8.74 20.10 -0.59
N LEU A 345 9.60 20.68 -1.41
CA LEU A 345 10.08 22.06 -1.23
C LEU A 345 8.93 23.08 -1.32
N ARG A 346 8.04 22.94 -2.32
CA ARG A 346 6.93 23.88 -2.52
C ARG A 346 5.86 23.73 -1.45
N ILE A 347 5.57 22.52 -0.99
CA ILE A 347 4.69 22.27 0.17
C ILE A 347 5.25 22.99 1.41
N ARG A 348 6.55 22.83 1.71
CA ARG A 348 7.15 23.51 2.88
C ARG A 348 7.11 25.05 2.79
N ARG A 349 7.24 25.59 1.59
CA ARG A 349 7.24 27.05 1.37
C ARG A 349 5.84 27.66 1.30
N SER A 350 4.83 26.86 1.00
CA SER A 350 3.45 27.37 0.88
C SER A 350 2.80 27.74 2.22
N GLY A 351 3.33 27.30 3.36
CA GLY A 351 2.70 27.45 4.66
C GLY A 351 1.40 26.64 4.83
N LEU A 352 1.02 25.84 3.84
CA LEU A 352 -0.18 25.00 3.90
C LEU A 352 0.08 23.73 4.75
N GLU A 353 -0.84 23.43 5.63
CA GLU A 353 -0.84 22.16 6.36
C GLU A 353 -1.21 21.01 5.41
N LEU A 354 -0.21 20.50 4.71
CA LEU A 354 -0.35 19.36 3.80
C LEU A 354 0.47 18.17 4.31
N PRO A 355 -0.07 16.95 4.22
CA PRO A 355 0.69 15.77 4.59
C PRO A 355 1.86 15.57 3.61
N ARG A 356 2.97 15.04 4.09
CA ARG A 356 4.07 14.59 3.21
C ARG A 356 3.53 13.64 2.15
N CYS A 357 3.65 14.02 0.91
CA CYS A 357 3.12 13.24 -0.20
C CYS A 357 4.15 13.15 -1.34
N SER A 358 4.06 12.07 -2.12
CA SER A 358 4.85 11.93 -3.35
C SER A 358 4.15 12.63 -4.52
N SER A 359 4.88 12.91 -5.60
CA SER A 359 4.30 13.44 -6.84
C SER A 359 3.14 12.58 -7.38
N HIS A 360 3.09 11.30 -7.02
CA HIS A 360 1.97 10.42 -7.37
C HIS A 360 0.65 10.83 -6.69
N ALA A 361 0.71 11.59 -5.59
CA ALA A 361 -0.49 12.12 -4.94
C ALA A 361 -1.24 13.11 -5.84
N LEU A 362 -0.53 13.94 -6.62
CA LEU A 362 -1.15 14.86 -7.58
C LEU A 362 -1.96 14.10 -8.65
N ARG A 363 -1.39 12.99 -9.17
CA ARG A 363 -2.11 12.10 -10.10
C ARG A 363 -3.34 11.48 -9.45
N HIS A 364 -3.27 11.07 -8.18
CA HIS A 364 -4.44 10.59 -7.45
C HIS A 364 -5.48 11.69 -7.25
N SER A 365 -5.03 12.93 -6.94
CA SER A 365 -5.92 14.09 -6.79
C SER A 365 -6.64 14.42 -8.10
N PHE A 366 -5.94 14.39 -9.23
CA PHE A 366 -6.52 14.57 -10.55
C PHE A 366 -7.60 13.53 -10.85
N ALA A 367 -7.28 12.24 -10.66
CA ALA A 367 -8.24 11.17 -10.88
C ALA A 367 -9.50 11.28 -10.01
N VAL A 368 -9.32 11.63 -8.72
CA VAL A 368 -10.44 11.84 -7.79
C VAL A 368 -11.24 13.10 -8.17
N HIS A 369 -10.56 14.15 -8.62
CA HIS A 369 -11.22 15.37 -9.09
C HIS A 369 -12.10 15.12 -10.32
N LEU A 370 -11.58 14.39 -11.33
CA LEU A 370 -12.36 13.99 -12.49
C LEU A 370 -13.58 13.13 -12.11
N LEU A 371 -13.36 12.18 -11.19
CA LEU A 371 -14.43 11.31 -10.69
C LEU A 371 -15.55 12.12 -10.01
N ARG A 372 -15.19 13.10 -9.17
CA ARG A 372 -16.15 14.02 -8.52
C ARG A 372 -16.90 14.91 -9.51
N ARG A 373 -16.32 15.15 -10.70
CA ARG A 373 -16.95 15.87 -11.82
C ARG A 373 -17.83 14.97 -12.68
N GLY A 374 -18.03 13.69 -12.30
CA GLY A 374 -18.88 12.75 -13.01
C GLY A 374 -18.23 12.10 -14.25
N VAL A 375 -16.91 12.27 -14.45
CA VAL A 375 -16.21 11.62 -15.58
C VAL A 375 -16.23 10.10 -15.37
N PRO A 376 -16.68 9.30 -16.34
CA PRO A 376 -16.72 7.86 -16.25
C PRO A 376 -15.33 7.27 -15.96
N VAL A 377 -15.30 6.19 -15.15
CA VAL A 377 -14.03 5.53 -14.73
C VAL A 377 -13.16 5.11 -15.91
N LEU A 378 -13.75 4.69 -17.01
CA LEU A 378 -13.03 4.37 -18.25
C LEU A 378 -12.35 5.60 -18.84
N GLY A 379 -13.07 6.73 -18.96
CA GLY A 379 -12.50 7.99 -19.46
C GLY A 379 -11.34 8.50 -18.56
N ILE A 380 -11.46 8.34 -17.23
CA ILE A 380 -10.34 8.62 -16.32
C ILE A 380 -9.17 7.67 -16.61
N GLY A 381 -9.44 6.40 -16.89
CA GLY A 381 -8.43 5.42 -17.27
C GLY A 381 -7.68 5.81 -18.54
N ASP A 382 -8.41 6.27 -19.54
CA ASP A 382 -7.87 6.72 -20.83
C ASP A 382 -7.02 7.98 -20.65
N ALA A 383 -7.52 9.00 -19.93
CA ALA A 383 -6.78 10.22 -19.62
C ALA A 383 -5.46 9.93 -18.86
N LEU A 384 -5.45 8.92 -18.00
CA LEU A 384 -4.27 8.51 -17.27
C LEU A 384 -3.39 7.50 -18.02
N GLY A 385 -3.84 6.95 -19.14
CA GLY A 385 -3.15 5.89 -19.87
C GLY A 385 -3.05 4.60 -19.06
N HIS A 386 -4.11 4.20 -18.37
CA HIS A 386 -4.17 2.93 -17.67
C HIS A 386 -4.43 1.77 -18.65
N ARG A 387 -3.63 0.71 -18.54
CA ARG A 387 -3.80 -0.50 -19.36
C ARG A 387 -4.98 -1.36 -18.90
N ASP A 388 -5.29 -1.31 -17.63
CA ASP A 388 -6.25 -2.18 -16.95
C ASP A 388 -7.25 -1.30 -16.19
N PRO A 389 -8.56 -1.42 -16.49
CA PRO A 389 -9.62 -0.67 -15.80
C PRO A 389 -9.61 -0.82 -14.29
N GLU A 390 -9.17 -1.98 -13.78
CA GLU A 390 -9.02 -2.18 -12.34
C GLU A 390 -8.01 -1.20 -11.69
N SER A 391 -7.04 -0.67 -12.47
CA SER A 391 -6.11 0.35 -11.98
C SER A 391 -6.80 1.68 -11.69
N THR A 392 -7.89 1.97 -12.40
CA THR A 392 -8.71 3.16 -12.23
C THR A 392 -9.80 2.94 -11.19
N ALA A 393 -10.35 1.73 -11.10
CA ALA A 393 -11.38 1.37 -10.11
C ALA A 393 -10.93 1.61 -8.65
N VAL A 394 -9.63 1.72 -8.40
CA VAL A 394 -9.09 2.10 -7.08
C VAL A 394 -9.61 3.46 -6.59
N TYR A 395 -9.94 4.38 -7.50
CA TYR A 395 -10.44 5.71 -7.18
C TYR A 395 -11.91 5.73 -6.77
N LEU A 396 -12.71 4.72 -7.16
CA LEU A 396 -14.09 4.58 -6.69
C LEU A 396 -14.19 4.58 -5.15
N ARG A 397 -13.14 4.16 -4.47
CA ARG A 397 -13.09 4.22 -3.00
C ARG A 397 -13.03 5.64 -2.42
N MET A 398 -12.79 6.64 -3.25
CA MET A 398 -12.75 8.06 -2.91
C MET A 398 -13.97 8.82 -3.43
N ALA A 399 -14.88 8.16 -4.17
CA ALA A 399 -16.13 8.71 -4.65
C ALA A 399 -17.17 8.75 -3.52
N VAL A 400 -16.92 9.56 -2.51
CA VAL A 400 -17.76 9.60 -1.29
C VAL A 400 -19.22 9.91 -1.63
N ASP A 401 -19.47 10.82 -2.57
CA ASP A 401 -20.83 11.24 -2.95
C ASP A 401 -21.60 10.09 -3.63
N ASP A 402 -20.97 9.38 -4.55
CA ASP A 402 -21.58 8.18 -5.17
C ASP A 402 -21.79 7.06 -4.15
N LEU A 403 -20.86 6.91 -3.20
CA LEU A 403 -20.97 5.92 -2.14
C LEU A 403 -22.06 6.27 -1.11
N ARG A 404 -22.48 7.55 -0.98
CA ARG A 404 -23.61 7.94 -0.11
C ARG A 404 -24.92 7.29 -0.54
N GLU A 405 -25.12 7.08 -1.84
CA GLU A 405 -26.31 6.40 -2.36
C GLU A 405 -26.43 4.93 -1.95
N VAL A 406 -25.35 4.33 -1.46
CA VAL A 406 -25.31 2.92 -1.04
C VAL A 406 -25.77 2.75 0.40
N GLY A 407 -25.46 3.72 1.27
CA GLY A 407 -25.82 3.69 2.69
C GLY A 407 -27.33 3.66 2.91
N LEU A 408 -27.80 2.77 3.76
CA LEU A 408 -29.22 2.69 4.09
C LEU A 408 -29.58 3.69 5.21
N PRO A 409 -30.79 4.29 5.17
CA PRO A 409 -31.31 5.02 6.32
C PRO A 409 -31.67 4.05 7.45
N VAL A 410 -31.87 4.61 8.63
CA VAL A 410 -32.46 3.88 9.76
C VAL A 410 -33.85 3.40 9.37
N PRO A 411 -34.17 2.11 9.56
CA PRO A 411 -35.53 1.61 9.36
C PRO A 411 -36.56 2.38 10.21
N GLU A 412 -37.69 2.69 9.63
CA GLU A 412 -38.79 3.37 10.33
C GLU A 412 -39.21 2.60 11.57
N GLN A 413 -39.68 3.33 12.60
CA GLN A 413 -39.93 2.74 13.91
C GLN A 413 -40.99 1.64 13.84
N GLY A 414 -40.59 0.42 14.20
CA GLY A 414 -41.50 -0.70 14.43
C GLY A 414 -42.05 -0.69 15.85
N CYS A 415 -43.17 -1.35 16.04
CA CYS A 415 -43.73 -1.55 17.37
C CYS A 415 -42.81 -2.48 18.20
N ALA A 416 -42.41 -2.05 19.39
CA ALA A 416 -41.58 -2.86 20.28
C ALA A 416 -42.39 -4.03 20.83
N THR A 417 -41.89 -5.23 20.65
CA THR A 417 -42.44 -6.42 21.34
C THR A 417 -42.01 -6.39 22.81
N LYS A 418 -42.97 -6.59 23.75
CA LYS A 418 -42.67 -6.61 25.20
C LYS A 418 -41.51 -7.59 25.46
N LEU A 419 -40.45 -7.09 26.06
CA LEU A 419 -39.41 -7.92 26.65
C LEU A 419 -39.88 -8.47 27.96
N ASP A 420 -40.11 -9.76 28.06
CA ASP A 420 -40.26 -10.41 29.36
C ASP A 420 -38.87 -10.61 29.98
N CYS A 421 -38.46 -9.61 30.78
CA CYS A 421 -37.16 -9.58 31.43
C CYS A 421 -36.93 -10.74 32.42
N ARG A 422 -38.01 -11.40 32.88
CA ARG A 422 -37.91 -12.52 33.83
C ARG A 422 -37.40 -13.82 33.19
N ASP A 423 -37.55 -13.96 31.87
CA ASP A 423 -37.15 -15.14 31.12
C ASP A 423 -35.70 -15.10 30.58
N TRP A 424 -35.02 -13.95 30.74
CA TRP A 424 -33.66 -13.74 30.18
C TRP A 424 -32.61 -14.67 30.78
N THR A 425 -32.73 -15.02 32.03
CA THR A 425 -31.82 -15.97 32.70
C THR A 425 -32.18 -17.42 32.48
N ARG A 426 -33.47 -17.71 32.22
CA ARG A 426 -33.98 -19.10 32.04
C ARG A 426 -33.99 -19.60 30.59
N ARG A 427 -34.23 -18.74 29.57
CA ARG A 427 -34.40 -19.16 28.17
C ARG A 427 -33.11 -19.23 27.35
N LEU A 428 -32.00 -18.75 27.89
CA LEU A 428 -30.73 -19.12 27.29
C LEU A 428 -30.41 -20.53 27.77
N PRO A 429 -30.53 -21.57 26.92
CA PRO A 429 -29.70 -22.71 27.15
C PRO A 429 -28.27 -22.11 27.14
N ARG A 430 -27.64 -22.08 28.32
CA ARG A 430 -26.20 -21.93 28.35
C ARG A 430 -25.73 -22.89 27.27
N VAL A 431 -25.36 -22.36 26.08
CA VAL A 431 -24.60 -23.12 25.12
C VAL A 431 -23.30 -23.38 25.89
N ARG A 432 -23.37 -24.37 26.77
CA ARG A 432 -22.19 -25.12 27.14
C ARG A 432 -21.79 -25.86 25.86
N GLY A 433 -21.31 -25.10 24.90
CA GLY A 433 -20.31 -25.64 24.04
C GLY A 433 -19.27 -26.22 25.00
N PRO A 434 -18.66 -27.36 24.71
CA PRO A 434 -17.68 -27.95 25.59
C PRO A 434 -16.76 -26.83 26.02
N VAL A 435 -16.67 -26.60 27.33
CA VAL A 435 -15.85 -25.53 27.92
C VAL A 435 -14.52 -25.68 27.25
N ALA A 436 -14.17 -24.72 26.40
CA ALA A 436 -12.94 -24.81 25.65
C ALA A 436 -11.87 -24.98 26.71
N LYS A 437 -11.27 -26.18 26.79
CA LYS A 437 -10.22 -26.46 27.77
C LYS A 437 -9.28 -25.25 27.72
N PRO A 438 -8.93 -24.66 28.88
CA PRO A 438 -8.06 -23.49 28.90
C PRO A 438 -6.84 -23.78 28.02
N LEU A 439 -6.38 -22.76 27.30
CA LEU A 439 -5.16 -22.88 26.51
C LEU A 439 -4.04 -23.31 27.46
N PRO A 440 -3.18 -24.28 27.05
CA PRO A 440 -2.05 -24.65 27.86
C PRO A 440 -1.22 -23.41 28.24
N THR A 441 -1.08 -23.15 29.54
CA THR A 441 -0.28 -22.07 30.08
C THR A 441 1.19 -22.40 29.84
N GLY A 442 1.96 -21.48 29.25
CA GLY A 442 3.38 -21.66 28.93
C GLY A 442 3.68 -21.78 27.43
N GLY A 443 4.96 -21.84 27.10
CA GLY A 443 5.42 -21.98 25.70
C GLY A 443 5.24 -23.39 25.15
N PHE A 444 5.60 -23.61 23.89
CA PHE A 444 5.69 -24.94 23.29
C PHE A 444 6.72 -25.80 24.00
N ARG A 445 6.40 -27.08 24.25
CA ARG A 445 7.18 -28.01 25.10
C ARG A 445 7.44 -29.38 24.49
N SER A 446 6.80 -29.75 23.36
CA SER A 446 7.06 -31.01 22.65
C SER A 446 8.41 -30.97 21.90
N GLY A 447 8.83 -32.06 21.30
CA GLY A 447 9.99 -32.12 20.41
C GLY A 447 9.91 -31.14 19.23
N PHE A 448 8.72 -30.61 18.91
CA PHE A 448 8.49 -29.58 17.91
C PHE A 448 8.60 -28.14 18.42
N ALA A 449 8.86 -27.93 19.71
CA ALA A 449 8.80 -26.59 20.34
C ALA A 449 9.65 -25.53 19.61
N SER A 450 10.86 -25.89 19.20
CA SER A 450 11.76 -25.01 18.45
C SER A 450 11.18 -24.66 17.07
N SER A 451 10.75 -25.67 16.31
CA SER A 451 10.16 -25.49 14.98
C SER A 451 8.84 -24.72 15.02
N LEU A 452 8.00 -24.93 16.04
CA LEU A 452 6.74 -24.18 16.24
C LEU A 452 7.02 -22.69 16.50
N ARG A 453 7.98 -22.37 17.37
CA ARG A 453 8.41 -20.98 17.60
C ARG A 453 8.95 -20.34 16.31
N LYS A 454 9.81 -21.06 15.59
CA LYS A 454 10.36 -20.62 14.30
C LYS A 454 9.25 -20.40 13.26
N TYR A 455 8.30 -21.33 13.14
CA TYR A 455 7.16 -21.22 12.25
C TYR A 455 6.31 -19.98 12.53
N LEU A 456 5.88 -19.79 13.79
CA LEU A 456 5.06 -18.63 14.17
C LEU A 456 5.81 -17.31 13.96
N SER A 457 7.10 -17.24 14.35
CA SER A 457 7.91 -16.03 14.14
C SER A 457 8.04 -15.69 12.67
N THR A 458 8.25 -16.69 11.81
CA THR A 458 8.33 -16.49 10.36
C THR A 458 6.98 -16.05 9.78
N ARG A 459 5.86 -16.68 10.20
CA ARG A 459 4.51 -16.29 9.73
C ARG A 459 4.14 -14.87 10.16
N ARG A 460 4.50 -14.48 11.38
CA ARG A 460 4.29 -13.11 11.90
C ARG A 460 5.16 -12.08 11.21
N ALA A 461 6.42 -12.37 10.94
CA ALA A 461 7.32 -11.54 10.15
C ALA A 461 6.77 -11.29 8.74
N LEU A 462 6.08 -12.28 8.15
CA LEU A 462 5.38 -12.14 6.87
C LEU A 462 4.01 -11.43 6.98
N GLY A 463 3.70 -10.80 8.11
CA GLY A 463 2.52 -9.97 8.34
C GLY A 463 1.24 -10.73 8.68
N ARG A 464 1.31 -11.97 9.15
CA ARG A 464 0.14 -12.75 9.61
C ARG A 464 0.00 -12.65 11.13
N ARG A 465 -1.21 -12.45 11.64
CA ARG A 465 -1.47 -12.40 13.10
C ARG A 465 -1.31 -13.76 13.75
N TYR A 466 -1.87 -14.82 13.17
CA TYR A 466 -1.76 -16.22 13.59
C TYR A 466 -2.18 -16.49 15.04
N SER A 467 -3.09 -15.73 15.62
CA SER A 467 -3.55 -15.91 17.00
C SER A 467 -4.43 -17.17 17.17
N GLY A 468 -5.38 -17.39 16.28
CA GLY A 468 -6.23 -18.58 16.29
C GLY A 468 -5.48 -19.85 15.91
N GLU A 469 -4.56 -19.74 14.97
CA GLU A 469 -3.67 -20.82 14.54
C GLU A 469 -2.72 -21.23 15.67
N GLU A 470 -2.15 -20.26 16.40
CA GLU A 470 -1.31 -20.53 17.57
C GLU A 470 -2.07 -21.34 18.63
N ALA A 471 -3.32 -20.97 18.91
CA ALA A 471 -4.14 -21.72 19.85
C ALA A 471 -4.34 -23.18 19.44
N THR A 472 -4.48 -23.43 18.14
CA THR A 472 -4.57 -24.81 17.60
C THR A 472 -3.23 -25.52 17.71
N LEU A 473 -2.13 -24.86 17.39
CA LEU A 473 -0.78 -25.42 17.49
C LEU A 473 -0.37 -25.71 18.92
N ARG A 474 -0.76 -24.89 19.91
CA ARG A 474 -0.54 -25.17 21.34
C ARG A 474 -1.27 -26.44 21.80
N ARG A 475 -2.50 -26.65 21.36
CA ARG A 475 -3.25 -27.89 21.66
C ARG A 475 -2.61 -29.10 21.01
N TRP A 476 -2.11 -28.98 19.80
CA TRP A 476 -1.35 -30.02 19.12
C TRP A 476 -0.04 -30.33 19.86
N ASP A 477 0.74 -29.32 20.20
CA ASP A 477 1.99 -29.47 20.95
C ASP A 477 1.79 -30.18 22.30
N ASP A 478 0.76 -29.78 23.05
CA ASP A 478 0.42 -30.40 24.33
C ASP A 478 -0.04 -31.86 24.16
N PHE A 479 -0.80 -32.16 23.10
CA PHE A 479 -1.19 -33.52 22.76
C PHE A 479 0.04 -34.38 22.44
N VAL A 480 0.93 -33.90 21.58
CA VAL A 480 2.16 -34.64 21.21
C VAL A 480 3.03 -34.86 22.46
N ARG A 481 3.22 -33.84 23.29
CA ARG A 481 3.99 -33.95 24.52
C ARG A 481 3.49 -35.06 25.45
N ARG A 482 2.18 -35.17 25.64
CA ARG A 482 1.57 -36.21 26.50
C ARG A 482 1.75 -37.63 25.97
N HIS A 483 1.83 -37.80 24.65
CA HIS A 483 1.87 -39.13 24.04
C HIS A 483 3.29 -39.56 23.63
N ARG A 484 4.22 -38.61 23.41
CA ARG A 484 5.56 -38.90 22.88
C ARG A 484 6.67 -38.15 23.60
N GLY A 485 6.36 -37.38 24.63
CA GLY A 485 7.38 -36.57 25.36
C GLY A 485 8.12 -35.60 24.45
N ALA A 486 9.44 -35.70 24.44
CA ALA A 486 10.32 -34.84 23.63
C ALA A 486 10.56 -35.39 22.19
N SER A 487 10.04 -36.55 21.84
CA SER A 487 10.25 -37.16 20.52
C SER A 487 9.61 -36.30 19.40
N ARG A 488 10.35 -36.13 18.30
CA ARG A 488 9.85 -35.49 17.07
C ARG A 488 9.17 -36.47 16.10
N ASN A 489 9.30 -37.75 16.34
CA ASN A 489 8.75 -38.74 15.43
C ASN A 489 7.24 -38.89 15.62
N VAL A 490 6.48 -38.25 14.75
CA VAL A 490 5.01 -38.35 14.72
C VAL A 490 4.63 -39.37 13.67
N ALA A 491 4.28 -40.56 14.13
CA ALA A 491 3.69 -41.57 13.27
C ALA A 491 2.28 -41.13 12.80
N PRO A 492 1.81 -41.60 11.62
CA PRO A 492 0.46 -41.30 11.12
C PRO A 492 -0.66 -41.54 12.15
N GLU A 493 -0.54 -42.57 12.94
CA GLU A 493 -1.52 -43.00 13.96
C GLU A 493 -1.67 -41.93 15.06
N LEU A 494 -0.60 -41.24 15.44
CA LEU A 494 -0.66 -40.17 16.44
C LEU A 494 -1.45 -38.98 15.92
N PHE A 495 -1.24 -38.59 14.65
CA PHE A 495 -2.02 -37.54 14.02
C PHE A 495 -3.51 -37.92 13.93
N HIS A 496 -3.82 -39.12 13.55
CA HIS A 496 -5.21 -39.61 13.46
C HIS A 496 -5.89 -39.66 14.83
N ARG A 497 -5.20 -40.11 15.89
CA ARG A 497 -5.73 -40.02 17.27
C ARG A 497 -6.01 -38.62 17.70
N TRP A 498 -5.12 -37.68 17.36
CA TRP A 498 -5.39 -36.25 17.63
C TRP A 498 -6.60 -35.73 16.85
N ALA A 499 -6.73 -36.11 15.59
CA ALA A 499 -7.89 -35.76 14.76
C ALA A 499 -9.20 -36.26 15.39
N GLN A 500 -9.23 -37.51 15.88
CA GLN A 500 -10.39 -38.10 16.55
C GLN A 500 -10.83 -37.33 17.80
N THR A 501 -9.92 -36.69 18.54
CA THR A 501 -10.29 -35.85 19.69
C THR A 501 -11.20 -34.66 19.33
N MET A 502 -11.34 -34.37 18.05
CA MET A 502 -12.10 -33.25 17.52
C MET A 502 -13.31 -33.68 16.67
N SER A 503 -13.67 -34.99 16.66
CA SER A 503 -14.79 -35.56 15.88
C SER A 503 -16.14 -34.89 16.23
N HIS A 504 -16.29 -34.43 17.48
CA HIS A 504 -17.48 -33.73 17.95
C HIS A 504 -17.64 -32.29 17.37
N LEU A 505 -16.63 -31.77 16.66
CA LEU A 505 -16.68 -30.42 16.08
C LEU A 505 -17.37 -30.46 14.71
N TYR A 506 -17.97 -29.31 14.33
CA TYR A 506 -18.46 -29.16 12.96
C TYR A 506 -17.37 -29.47 11.93
N PRO A 507 -17.67 -30.20 10.85
CA PRO A 507 -16.69 -30.67 9.87
C PRO A 507 -15.77 -29.58 9.34
N THR A 508 -16.31 -28.38 9.07
CA THR A 508 -15.52 -27.23 8.61
C THR A 508 -14.51 -26.75 9.66
N VAL A 509 -14.89 -26.74 10.96
CA VAL A 509 -14.00 -26.32 12.06
C VAL A 509 -12.93 -27.38 12.26
N HIS A 510 -13.29 -28.64 12.28
CA HIS A 510 -12.38 -29.78 12.36
C HIS A 510 -11.34 -29.73 11.24
N ARG A 511 -11.79 -29.69 9.97
CA ARG A 511 -10.93 -29.54 8.79
C ARG A 511 -9.95 -28.36 8.91
N ASN A 512 -10.42 -27.19 9.36
CA ASN A 512 -9.57 -26.01 9.50
C ASN A 512 -8.46 -26.21 10.54
N ARG A 513 -8.75 -26.86 11.66
CA ARG A 513 -7.74 -27.17 12.69
C ARG A 513 -6.70 -28.16 12.16
N LEU A 514 -7.12 -29.22 11.49
CA LEU A 514 -6.22 -30.19 10.84
C LEU A 514 -5.31 -29.49 9.83
N ARG A 515 -5.87 -28.58 9.02
CA ARG A 515 -5.12 -27.82 8.04
C ARG A 515 -4.05 -26.90 8.67
N VAL A 516 -4.31 -26.34 9.84
CA VAL A 516 -3.33 -25.52 10.58
C VAL A 516 -2.11 -26.37 10.95
N VAL A 517 -2.33 -27.54 11.51
CA VAL A 517 -1.24 -28.46 11.91
C VAL A 517 -0.52 -29.01 10.66
N ARG A 518 -1.25 -29.42 9.63
CA ARG A 518 -0.63 -29.84 8.35
C ARG A 518 0.28 -28.78 7.76
N ASN A 519 -0.12 -27.51 7.77
CA ASN A 519 0.70 -26.42 7.27
C ASN A 519 1.99 -26.23 8.09
N PHE A 520 1.94 -26.49 9.38
CA PHE A 520 3.12 -26.53 10.23
C PHE A 520 4.01 -27.74 9.89
N LEU A 521 3.46 -28.93 9.77
CA LEU A 521 4.21 -30.14 9.42
C LEU A 521 4.88 -30.03 8.04
N LEU A 522 4.20 -29.42 7.04
CA LEU A 522 4.81 -29.06 5.76
C LEU A 522 5.99 -28.08 5.89
N PHE A 523 5.94 -27.19 6.87
CA PHE A 523 7.04 -26.28 7.14
C PHE A 523 8.20 -27.04 7.82
N ASP A 524 7.90 -27.87 8.79
CA ASP A 524 8.90 -28.68 9.51
C ASP A 524 9.61 -29.68 8.59
N ALA A 525 8.88 -30.31 7.67
CA ALA A 525 9.42 -31.25 6.67
C ALA A 525 10.45 -30.61 5.73
N ARG A 526 10.56 -29.30 5.68
CA ARG A 526 11.61 -28.61 4.88
C ARG A 526 13.00 -28.86 5.46
N ASP A 527 13.10 -28.88 6.79
CA ASP A 527 14.35 -29.08 7.52
C ASP A 527 14.49 -30.55 7.99
N HIS A 528 13.38 -31.28 8.11
CA HIS A 528 13.28 -32.66 8.60
C HIS A 528 12.48 -33.52 7.62
N PRO A 529 13.11 -34.08 6.57
CA PRO A 529 12.41 -34.82 5.51
C PRO A 529 11.57 -36.03 5.98
N GLY A 530 11.88 -36.60 7.15
CA GLY A 530 11.12 -37.68 7.76
C GLY A 530 9.84 -37.27 8.49
N THR A 531 9.51 -35.97 8.53
CA THR A 531 8.28 -35.48 9.16
C THR A 531 7.05 -35.96 8.38
N TYR A 532 6.16 -36.70 9.04
CA TYR A 532 4.88 -37.11 8.46
C TYR A 532 4.02 -35.86 8.14
N VAL A 533 3.51 -35.83 6.91
CA VAL A 533 2.59 -34.77 6.45
C VAL A 533 1.29 -35.42 6.02
N PRO A 534 0.17 -35.20 6.74
CA PRO A 534 -1.10 -35.84 6.42
C PRO A 534 -1.64 -35.33 5.06
N ASP A 535 -2.29 -36.24 4.30
CA ASP A 535 -2.95 -35.86 3.06
C ASP A 535 -4.23 -35.05 3.36
N ILE A 536 -4.41 -33.94 2.67
CA ILE A 536 -5.59 -33.06 2.79
C ILE A 536 -6.88 -33.75 2.30
N ALA A 537 -6.77 -34.77 1.43
CA ALA A 537 -7.88 -35.54 0.93
C ALA A 537 -8.56 -36.36 2.03
N THR A 538 -7.80 -36.76 3.09
CA THR A 538 -8.31 -37.51 4.23
C THR A 538 -9.11 -36.66 5.23
N PHE A 539 -9.10 -35.34 5.07
CA PHE A 539 -9.76 -34.42 6.01
C PHE A 539 -11.27 -34.36 5.75
N PRO A 540 -12.10 -34.14 6.81
CA PRO A 540 -13.53 -34.02 6.66
C PRO A 540 -13.93 -33.05 5.55
N LYS A 541 -14.95 -33.41 4.76
CA LYS A 541 -15.51 -32.48 3.77
C LYS A 541 -16.10 -31.26 4.50
N PRO A 542 -15.93 -30.03 3.96
CA PRO A 542 -16.56 -28.86 4.58
C PRO A 542 -18.07 -29.01 4.56
N SER A 543 -18.72 -28.53 5.63
CA SER A 543 -20.19 -28.51 5.68
C SER A 543 -20.74 -27.66 4.52
N PRO A 544 -21.90 -28.01 3.95
CA PRO A 544 -22.58 -27.20 2.97
C PRO A 544 -22.78 -25.77 3.48
N HIS A 545 -22.69 -24.81 2.58
CA HIS A 545 -22.90 -23.42 2.94
C HIS A 545 -24.37 -23.20 3.33
N ARG A 546 -24.62 -22.79 4.59
CA ARG A 546 -25.96 -22.40 5.01
C ARG A 546 -26.32 -21.09 4.31
N PRO A 547 -27.44 -21.02 3.54
CA PRO A 547 -27.87 -19.76 2.94
C PRO A 547 -28.12 -18.70 4.04
N PRO A 548 -27.89 -17.42 3.75
CA PRO A 548 -28.18 -16.36 4.72
C PRO A 548 -29.68 -16.22 4.91
N LYS A 549 -30.14 -16.02 6.13
CA LYS A 549 -31.49 -15.52 6.42
C LYS A 549 -31.47 -14.01 6.25
N LEU A 550 -32.19 -13.53 5.25
CA LEU A 550 -32.32 -12.09 5.03
C LEU A 550 -33.26 -11.49 6.07
N VAL A 551 -32.84 -10.39 6.67
CA VAL A 551 -33.60 -9.59 7.63
C VAL A 551 -34.20 -8.41 6.86
N SER A 552 -35.52 -8.27 6.88
CA SER A 552 -36.21 -7.15 6.24
C SER A 552 -36.01 -5.85 7.02
N GLU A 553 -36.36 -4.70 6.42
CA GLU A 553 -36.34 -3.41 7.12
C GLU A 553 -37.35 -3.39 8.26
N ALA A 554 -38.54 -3.98 8.10
CA ALA A 554 -39.55 -4.13 9.15
C ALA A 554 -39.09 -5.03 10.31
N ASP A 555 -38.41 -6.17 9.99
CA ASP A 555 -37.83 -7.02 11.03
C ASP A 555 -36.76 -6.27 11.81
N MET A 556 -35.91 -5.52 11.10
CA MET A 556 -34.85 -4.75 11.76
C MET A 556 -35.42 -3.63 12.63
N ALA A 557 -36.49 -2.96 12.19
CA ALA A 557 -37.18 -1.95 12.99
C ALA A 557 -37.70 -2.54 14.31
N ARG A 558 -38.34 -3.72 14.28
CA ARG A 558 -38.77 -4.43 15.49
C ARG A 558 -37.60 -4.76 16.42
N VAL A 559 -36.52 -5.28 15.88
CA VAL A 559 -35.32 -5.59 16.69
C VAL A 559 -34.72 -4.35 17.32
N LEU A 560 -34.63 -3.23 16.58
CA LEU A 560 -34.11 -1.97 17.11
C LEU A 560 -35.01 -1.36 18.19
N ALA A 561 -36.33 -1.43 18.03
CA ALA A 561 -37.30 -1.02 19.06
C ALA A 561 -37.14 -1.88 20.33
N THR A 562 -37.00 -3.19 20.14
CA THR A 562 -36.75 -4.13 21.25
C THR A 562 -35.40 -3.88 21.94
N ALA A 563 -34.37 -3.45 21.20
CA ALA A 563 -33.06 -3.14 21.77
C ALA A 563 -33.09 -1.95 22.75
N ASN A 564 -34.00 -1.00 22.57
CA ASN A 564 -34.19 0.11 23.52
C ASN A 564 -34.72 -0.34 24.90
N LEU A 565 -35.35 -1.51 24.97
CA LEU A 565 -35.86 -2.09 26.20
C LEU A 565 -34.81 -2.91 26.97
N LEU A 566 -33.58 -2.98 26.49
CA LEU A 566 -32.51 -3.69 27.19
C LEU A 566 -32.19 -3.05 28.52
N PRO A 567 -32.19 -3.82 29.65
CA PRO A 567 -31.98 -3.26 30.97
C PRO A 567 -30.55 -2.70 31.08
N GLU A 568 -30.49 -1.50 31.65
CA GLU A 568 -29.22 -0.88 32.05
C GLU A 568 -28.79 -1.48 33.40
N SER A 569 -27.50 -1.57 33.62
CA SER A 569 -26.89 -2.01 34.88
C SER A 569 -25.77 -1.08 35.28
N HIS A 570 -25.43 -1.03 36.55
CA HIS A 570 -24.27 -0.27 37.03
C HIS A 570 -22.94 -0.68 36.31
N GLN A 571 -22.87 -1.93 35.87
CA GLN A 571 -21.72 -2.46 35.10
C GLN A 571 -21.80 -2.20 33.58
N ASN A 572 -22.92 -1.68 33.06
CA ASN A 572 -23.07 -1.37 31.63
C ASN A 572 -24.23 -0.36 31.40
N ARG A 573 -23.98 0.90 31.73
CA ARG A 573 -24.92 2.01 31.63
C ARG A 573 -25.31 2.38 30.21
N LEU A 574 -24.46 2.04 29.24
CA LEU A 574 -24.66 2.29 27.80
C LEU A 574 -25.14 1.05 27.03
N ARG A 575 -25.60 -0.02 27.70
CA ARG A 575 -25.90 -1.28 27.03
C ARG A 575 -26.91 -1.14 25.90
N ALA A 576 -28.08 -0.57 26.18
CA ALA A 576 -29.13 -0.42 25.18
C ALA A 576 -28.69 0.47 23.99
N PRO A 577 -28.21 1.70 24.21
CA PRO A 577 -27.70 2.54 23.11
C PRO A 577 -26.55 1.92 22.34
N THR A 578 -25.62 1.24 23.01
CA THR A 578 -24.49 0.60 22.36
C THR A 578 -24.91 -0.55 21.47
N ILE A 579 -25.78 -1.44 21.93
CA ILE A 579 -26.29 -2.56 21.14
C ILE A 579 -27.13 -2.05 19.97
N ARG A 580 -28.01 -1.06 20.19
CA ARG A 580 -28.79 -0.43 19.11
C ARG A 580 -27.88 0.13 18.02
N LEU A 581 -26.89 0.95 18.39
CA LEU A 581 -25.95 1.53 17.44
C LEU A 581 -25.14 0.44 16.71
N ALA A 582 -24.66 -0.58 17.43
CA ALA A 582 -23.92 -1.68 16.85
C ALA A 582 -24.71 -2.42 15.75
N LEU A 583 -25.97 -2.71 16.02
CA LEU A 583 -26.88 -3.37 15.08
C LEU A 583 -27.23 -2.48 13.88
N LEU A 584 -27.47 -1.19 14.13
CA LEU A 584 -27.66 -0.19 13.08
C LEU A 584 -26.50 -0.13 12.12
N LEU A 585 -25.28 0.00 12.63
CA LEU A 585 -24.07 0.07 11.78
C LEU A 585 -23.84 -1.24 11.01
N LEU A 586 -24.17 -2.39 11.58
CA LEU A 586 -24.09 -3.67 10.85
C LEU A 586 -25.12 -3.75 9.72
N PHE A 587 -26.35 -3.26 9.94
CA PHE A 587 -27.43 -3.32 8.97
C PHE A 587 -27.37 -2.17 7.94
N CYS A 588 -27.26 -0.91 8.38
CA CYS A 588 -27.32 0.25 7.49
C CYS A 588 -26.00 0.55 6.75
N CYS A 589 -24.87 0.10 7.28
CA CYS A 589 -23.55 0.30 6.68
C CYS A 589 -22.90 -1.01 6.20
N GLY A 590 -23.56 -2.15 6.40
CA GLY A 590 -23.06 -3.45 5.97
C GLY A 590 -21.69 -3.83 6.53
N LEU A 591 -21.33 -3.35 7.73
CA LEU A 591 -20.01 -3.61 8.35
C LEU A 591 -19.87 -5.09 8.72
N ARG A 592 -18.61 -5.58 8.68
CA ARG A 592 -18.32 -6.87 9.31
C ARG A 592 -18.22 -6.68 10.82
N ARG A 593 -18.67 -7.68 11.60
CA ARG A 593 -18.57 -7.67 13.08
C ARG A 593 -17.17 -7.24 13.57
N GLY A 594 -16.13 -7.80 12.99
CA GLY A 594 -14.76 -7.46 13.41
C GLY A 594 -14.29 -6.08 12.95
N GLU A 595 -14.92 -5.46 11.96
CA GLU A 595 -14.70 -4.07 11.57
C GLU A 595 -15.36 -3.16 12.59
N LEU A 596 -16.64 -3.39 12.88
CA LEU A 596 -17.40 -2.64 13.88
C LEU A 596 -16.69 -2.59 15.25
N LEU A 597 -16.27 -3.74 15.76
CA LEU A 597 -15.64 -3.84 17.10
C LEU A 597 -14.25 -3.22 17.18
N ARG A 598 -13.63 -2.84 16.05
CA ARG A 598 -12.36 -2.12 16.01
C ARG A 598 -12.51 -0.64 15.72
N LEU A 599 -13.73 -0.15 15.51
CA LEU A 599 -13.94 1.27 15.31
C LEU A 599 -13.60 2.04 16.58
N GLN A 600 -12.86 3.10 16.41
CA GLN A 600 -12.54 4.10 17.43
C GLN A 600 -13.20 5.42 17.04
N LEU A 601 -13.31 6.36 17.97
CA LEU A 601 -13.97 7.64 17.73
C LEU A 601 -13.30 8.42 16.60
N ARG A 602 -11.97 8.40 16.49
CA ARG A 602 -11.21 9.02 15.40
C ARG A 602 -11.55 8.50 14.00
N HIS A 603 -12.22 7.35 13.90
CA HIS A 603 -12.64 6.79 12.63
C HIS A 603 -13.96 7.34 12.12
N PHE A 604 -14.68 8.10 12.95
CA PHE A 604 -15.90 8.77 12.57
C PHE A 604 -15.63 10.25 12.28
N ASP A 605 -15.80 10.64 11.03
CA ASP A 605 -15.73 12.01 10.58
C ASP A 605 -17.14 12.60 10.62
N VAL A 606 -17.37 13.53 11.56
CA VAL A 606 -18.67 14.14 11.83
C VAL A 606 -19.09 15.05 10.68
N ASP A 607 -18.16 15.85 10.16
CA ASP A 607 -18.42 16.85 9.12
C ASP A 607 -18.71 16.18 7.78
N GLU A 608 -17.87 15.22 7.40
CA GLU A 608 -18.01 14.45 6.18
C GLU A 608 -19.01 13.31 6.28
N ARG A 609 -19.59 13.06 7.45
CA ARG A 609 -20.57 11.97 7.73
C ARG A 609 -20.09 10.63 7.19
N LEU A 610 -18.90 10.23 7.56
CA LEU A 610 -18.29 8.98 7.08
C LEU A 610 -17.56 8.21 8.17
N LEU A 611 -17.52 6.90 8.00
CA LEU A 611 -16.70 5.99 8.80
C LEU A 611 -15.48 5.57 7.99
N ARG A 612 -14.30 5.74 8.56
CA ARG A 612 -13.04 5.24 8.00
C ARG A 612 -12.77 3.83 8.53
N ILE A 613 -12.92 2.84 7.68
CA ILE A 613 -12.69 1.44 8.05
C ILE A 613 -11.27 1.08 7.69
N GLU A 614 -10.45 0.76 8.70
CA GLU A 614 -9.04 0.42 8.53
C GLU A 614 -8.73 -1.03 8.88
N ALA A 615 -7.65 -1.57 8.31
CA ALA A 615 -7.07 -2.88 8.64
C ALA A 615 -8.09 -4.04 8.72
N THR A 616 -8.95 -4.18 7.71
CA THR A 616 -9.96 -5.26 7.64
C THR A 616 -9.31 -6.66 7.49
N LYS A 617 -10.11 -7.71 7.33
CA LYS A 617 -9.67 -9.12 7.16
C LYS A 617 -8.56 -9.29 6.09
N PHE A 618 -8.50 -8.42 5.10
CA PHE A 618 -7.48 -8.41 4.03
C PHE A 618 -6.63 -7.13 4.06
N HIS A 619 -6.48 -6.52 5.25
CA HIS A 619 -5.77 -5.25 5.43
C HIS A 619 -6.27 -4.11 4.53
N LYS A 620 -7.51 -4.19 4.07
CA LYS A 620 -8.10 -3.16 3.23
C LYS A 620 -8.61 -2.00 4.07
N SER A 621 -8.49 -0.79 3.53
CA SER A 621 -9.11 0.42 4.09
C SER A 621 -10.13 0.96 3.10
N ARG A 622 -11.25 1.48 3.60
CA ARG A 622 -12.30 2.10 2.80
C ARG A 622 -13.04 3.17 3.57
N LEU A 623 -13.65 4.08 2.83
CA LEU A 623 -14.59 5.06 3.35
C LEU A 623 -16.00 4.49 3.24
N VAL A 624 -16.79 4.69 4.29
CA VAL A 624 -18.19 4.25 4.39
C VAL A 624 -19.01 5.46 4.78
N PRO A 625 -19.55 6.22 3.81
CA PRO A 625 -20.48 7.29 4.10
C PRO A 625 -21.72 6.74 4.80
N VAL A 626 -22.23 7.47 5.78
CA VAL A 626 -23.45 7.12 6.50
C VAL A 626 -24.59 8.02 6.07
N SER A 627 -25.82 7.51 6.11
CA SER A 627 -27.02 8.31 5.85
C SER A 627 -27.23 9.34 6.97
N ASN A 628 -28.03 10.37 6.70
CA ASN A 628 -28.33 11.41 7.68
C ASN A 628 -28.92 10.83 8.96
N SER A 629 -29.87 9.90 8.86
CA SER A 629 -30.48 9.26 10.01
C SER A 629 -29.52 8.41 10.84
N VAL A 630 -28.57 7.71 10.18
CA VAL A 630 -27.50 6.97 10.89
C VAL A 630 -26.51 7.94 11.54
N HIS A 631 -26.23 9.07 10.93
CA HIS A 631 -25.37 10.12 11.50
C HIS A 631 -25.98 10.67 12.80
N GLU A 632 -27.28 10.98 12.80
CA GLU A 632 -27.99 11.45 13.99
C GLU A 632 -28.00 10.41 15.11
N GLU A 633 -28.19 9.13 14.80
CA GLU A 633 -28.07 8.04 15.78
C GLU A 633 -26.68 7.96 16.41
N ILE A 634 -25.61 8.14 15.60
CA ILE A 634 -24.24 8.18 16.15
C ILE A 634 -24.08 9.42 17.05
N ARG A 635 -24.56 10.59 16.65
CA ARG A 635 -24.48 11.82 17.45
C ARG A 635 -25.21 11.68 18.79
N SER A 636 -26.46 11.24 18.77
CA SER A 636 -27.26 11.01 19.96
C SER A 636 -26.60 10.02 20.93
N TYR A 637 -26.00 8.94 20.39
CA TYR A 637 -25.22 8.01 21.19
C TYR A 637 -24.02 8.68 21.85
N LEU A 638 -23.27 9.52 21.11
CA LEU A 638 -22.09 10.21 21.63
C LEU A 638 -22.46 11.27 22.66
N GLU A 639 -23.58 11.96 22.51
CA GLU A 639 -24.10 12.91 23.47
C GLU A 639 -24.46 12.20 24.78
N ARG A 640 -25.19 11.09 24.71
CA ARG A 640 -25.52 10.26 25.88
C ARG A 640 -24.26 9.73 26.57
N ARG A 641 -23.27 9.33 25.79
CA ARG A 641 -21.96 8.86 26.27
C ARG A 641 -21.25 9.94 27.08
N ARG A 642 -21.21 11.19 26.55
CA ARG A 642 -20.63 12.34 27.27
C ARG A 642 -21.40 12.66 28.55
N GLY A 643 -22.71 12.67 28.49
CA GLY A 643 -23.58 12.92 29.67
C GLY A 643 -23.40 11.93 30.81
N LEU A 644 -22.92 10.70 30.50
CA LEU A 644 -22.58 9.67 31.48
C LEU A 644 -21.14 9.70 31.96
N GLY A 645 -20.32 10.67 31.51
CA GLY A 645 -18.91 10.79 31.87
C GLY A 645 -18.02 9.68 31.30
N VAL A 646 -18.45 8.97 30.23
CA VAL A 646 -17.69 7.91 29.60
C VAL A 646 -16.61 8.51 28.65
N PRO A 647 -15.36 8.03 28.66
CA PRO A 647 -14.27 8.59 27.86
C PRO A 647 -14.61 8.76 26.38
N CYS A 648 -14.30 9.95 25.84
CA CYS A 648 -14.54 10.31 24.43
C CYS A 648 -13.26 10.68 23.68
N ASP A 649 -12.11 10.14 24.11
CA ASP A 649 -10.82 10.32 23.43
C ASP A 649 -10.85 9.71 22.02
N PRO A 650 -10.08 10.24 21.06
CA PRO A 650 -10.05 9.75 19.69
C PRO A 650 -9.75 8.25 19.55
N ASP A 651 -8.96 7.69 20.45
CA ASP A 651 -8.57 6.28 20.49
C ASP A 651 -9.58 5.38 21.22
N SER A 652 -10.57 5.96 21.91
CA SER A 652 -11.62 5.20 22.59
C SER A 652 -12.47 4.41 21.59
N PRO A 653 -12.91 3.17 21.94
CA PRO A 653 -13.80 2.39 21.09
C PRO A 653 -15.13 3.12 20.80
N LEU A 654 -15.60 3.10 19.56
CA LEU A 654 -16.94 3.61 19.24
C LEU A 654 -18.03 2.78 19.94
N ILE A 655 -17.91 1.46 19.90
CA ILE A 655 -18.82 0.51 20.55
C ILE A 655 -18.27 0.20 21.94
N TRP A 656 -18.73 0.96 22.92
CA TRP A 656 -18.23 0.94 24.30
C TRP A 656 -18.86 -0.15 25.15
N SER A 657 -18.07 -0.69 26.09
CA SER A 657 -18.53 -1.59 27.15
C SER A 657 -17.85 -1.26 28.47
N ASP A 658 -18.59 -1.01 29.52
CA ASP A 658 -18.05 -0.81 30.86
C ASP A 658 -17.44 -2.10 31.44
N ALA A 659 -17.90 -3.27 30.96
CA ALA A 659 -17.44 -4.59 31.38
C ALA A 659 -16.17 -5.08 30.62
N GLY A 660 -15.35 -4.18 30.10
CA GLY A 660 -14.13 -4.51 29.36
C GLY A 660 -13.09 -5.26 30.23
N VAL A 661 -12.49 -6.31 29.70
CA VAL A 661 -11.44 -7.08 30.36
C VAL A 661 -10.07 -6.48 30.04
N GLY A 662 -9.24 -6.23 31.07
CA GLY A 662 -7.86 -5.77 30.88
C GLY A 662 -7.72 -4.30 30.44
N GLY A 663 -8.71 -3.43 30.77
CA GLY A 663 -8.69 -2.01 30.39
C GLY A 663 -9.11 -1.71 28.95
N GLU A 664 -9.39 -2.72 28.14
CA GLU A 664 -9.98 -2.56 26.82
C GLU A 664 -11.51 -2.51 26.93
N HIS A 665 -12.08 -1.32 26.86
CA HIS A 665 -13.54 -1.10 26.94
C HIS A 665 -14.28 -1.45 25.64
N THR A 666 -13.70 -2.32 24.81
CA THR A 666 -14.30 -2.79 23.55
C THR A 666 -15.32 -3.90 23.82
N TYR A 667 -16.48 -3.83 23.18
CA TYR A 667 -17.50 -4.88 23.26
C TYR A 667 -16.96 -6.21 22.71
N CYS A 668 -17.12 -7.30 23.46
CA CYS A 668 -16.63 -8.59 22.99
C CYS A 668 -17.56 -9.24 21.94
N ALA A 669 -16.97 -9.92 20.97
CA ALA A 669 -17.71 -10.52 19.85
C ALA A 669 -18.77 -11.58 20.28
N PRO A 670 -18.53 -12.43 21.30
CA PRO A 670 -19.54 -13.36 21.82
C PRO A 670 -20.72 -12.63 22.46
N ALA A 671 -20.48 -11.58 23.27
CA ALA A 671 -21.55 -10.83 23.92
C ALA A 671 -22.46 -10.12 22.92
N LEU A 672 -21.88 -9.52 21.86
CA LEU A 672 -22.67 -8.92 20.77
C LEU A 672 -23.55 -9.98 20.06
N ALA A 673 -22.99 -11.14 19.78
CA ALA A 673 -23.73 -12.24 19.14
C ALA A 673 -24.86 -12.80 20.06
N GLN A 674 -24.64 -12.81 21.36
CA GLN A 674 -25.63 -13.24 22.35
C GLN A 674 -26.79 -12.25 22.44
N ASN A 675 -26.49 -10.93 22.56
CA ASN A 675 -27.54 -9.90 22.56
C ASN A 675 -28.35 -9.93 21.26
N TRP A 676 -27.69 -10.06 20.09
CA TRP A 676 -28.39 -10.21 18.81
C TRP A 676 -29.37 -11.39 18.81
N ARG A 677 -28.89 -12.56 19.26
CA ARG A 677 -29.73 -13.76 19.33
C ARG A 677 -30.96 -13.57 20.22
N LEU A 678 -30.79 -12.95 21.39
CA LEU A 678 -31.86 -12.65 22.31
C LEU A 678 -32.89 -11.71 21.69
N LEU A 679 -32.44 -10.61 21.11
CA LEU A 679 -33.30 -9.64 20.46
C LEU A 679 -34.11 -10.25 19.31
N CYS A 680 -33.47 -11.13 18.50
CA CYS A 680 -34.19 -11.83 17.43
C CYS A 680 -35.27 -12.80 17.97
N LEU A 681 -34.98 -13.49 19.07
CA LEU A 681 -35.98 -14.34 19.71
C LEU A 681 -37.15 -13.54 20.26
N SER A 682 -36.87 -12.42 20.93
CA SER A 682 -37.90 -11.53 21.49
C SER A 682 -38.72 -10.83 20.38
N ALA A 683 -38.08 -10.40 19.31
CA ALA A 683 -38.74 -9.75 18.16
C ALA A 683 -39.36 -10.75 17.15
N ALA A 684 -39.36 -12.04 17.44
CA ALA A 684 -39.82 -13.12 16.56
C ALA A 684 -39.19 -13.11 15.16
N VAL A 685 -37.89 -12.71 15.04
CA VAL A 685 -37.16 -12.69 13.79
C VAL A 685 -36.34 -13.99 13.66
N LEU A 686 -36.98 -15.00 13.09
CA LEU A 686 -36.45 -16.38 13.03
C LEU A 686 -36.43 -16.92 11.59
N ASP A 687 -35.60 -17.92 11.33
CA ASP A 687 -35.67 -18.70 10.08
C ASP A 687 -36.81 -19.73 10.13
N GLU A 688 -37.07 -20.42 9.02
CA GLU A 688 -38.09 -21.45 8.90
C GLU A 688 -37.94 -22.59 9.92
N ARG A 689 -36.77 -22.74 10.52
CA ARG A 689 -36.46 -23.73 11.55
C ARG A 689 -36.46 -23.15 12.97
N GLY A 690 -37.04 -21.97 13.16
CA GLY A 690 -37.12 -21.28 14.45
C GLY A 690 -35.77 -20.78 14.98
N ARG A 691 -34.75 -20.60 14.13
CA ARG A 691 -33.41 -20.16 14.56
C ARG A 691 -33.17 -18.71 14.21
N PRO A 692 -32.54 -17.93 15.12
CA PRO A 692 -32.14 -16.56 14.83
C PRO A 692 -31.15 -16.45 13.65
N PRO A 693 -31.22 -15.38 12.83
CA PRO A 693 -30.20 -15.04 11.85
C PRO A 693 -28.83 -14.85 12.52
N ARG A 694 -27.78 -15.10 11.74
CA ARG A 694 -26.40 -14.80 12.21
C ARG A 694 -26.17 -13.29 12.10
N LEU A 695 -25.33 -12.70 12.94
CA LEU A 695 -24.92 -11.28 12.81
C LEU A 695 -24.36 -10.95 11.42
N HIS A 696 -23.72 -11.92 10.74
CA HIS A 696 -23.21 -11.72 9.40
C HIS A 696 -24.30 -11.63 8.34
N ASP A 697 -25.49 -12.18 8.63
CA ASP A 697 -26.64 -12.13 7.72
C ASP A 697 -27.16 -10.70 7.58
N LEU A 698 -26.94 -9.80 8.58
CA LEU A 698 -27.24 -8.36 8.46
C LEU A 698 -26.50 -7.70 7.29
N ARG A 699 -25.24 -8.09 7.06
CA ARG A 699 -24.49 -7.58 5.93
C ARG A 699 -25.01 -8.09 4.57
N HIS A 700 -25.51 -9.33 4.55
CA HIS A 700 -26.20 -9.86 3.36
C HIS A 700 -27.53 -9.12 3.14
N SER A 701 -28.28 -8.86 4.21
CA SER A 701 -29.51 -8.08 4.16
C SER A 701 -29.28 -6.66 3.65
N PHE A 702 -28.23 -5.97 4.16
CA PHE A 702 -27.83 -4.66 3.65
C PHE A 702 -27.65 -4.67 2.13
N ALA A 703 -26.88 -5.62 1.60
CA ALA A 703 -26.60 -5.69 0.17
C ALA A 703 -27.87 -5.89 -0.66
N VAL A 704 -28.76 -6.78 -0.19
CA VAL A 704 -30.03 -7.06 -0.88
C VAL A 704 -30.98 -5.85 -0.80
N VAL A 705 -31.10 -5.20 0.36
CA VAL A 705 -31.95 -4.00 0.52
C VAL A 705 -31.44 -2.86 -0.36
N ALA A 706 -30.12 -2.62 -0.44
CA ALA A 706 -29.54 -1.62 -1.33
C ALA A 706 -29.87 -1.90 -2.80
N LEU A 707 -29.73 -3.15 -3.24
CA LEU A 707 -30.08 -3.56 -4.60
C LEU A 707 -31.58 -3.38 -4.88
N ARG A 708 -32.47 -3.81 -3.96
CA ARG A 708 -33.93 -3.63 -4.11
C ARG A 708 -34.30 -2.15 -4.24
N ARG A 709 -33.69 -1.27 -3.42
CA ARG A 709 -33.91 0.18 -3.49
C ARG A 709 -33.49 0.77 -4.85
N TRP A 710 -32.38 0.29 -5.43
CA TRP A 710 -31.97 0.72 -6.75
C TRP A 710 -32.90 0.23 -7.86
N TYR A 711 -33.35 -1.02 -7.80
CA TYR A 711 -34.36 -1.53 -8.72
C TYR A 711 -35.68 -0.72 -8.63
N ALA A 712 -36.16 -0.47 -7.41
CA ALA A 712 -37.38 0.31 -7.19
C ALA A 712 -37.28 1.75 -7.73
N LYS A 713 -36.07 2.35 -7.72
CA LYS A 713 -35.79 3.68 -8.29
C LYS A 713 -35.45 3.66 -9.77
N GLY A 714 -35.61 2.55 -10.47
CA GLY A 714 -35.29 2.41 -11.89
C GLY A 714 -33.81 2.59 -12.25
N ARG A 715 -32.88 2.52 -11.26
CA ARG A 715 -31.45 2.72 -11.50
C ARG A 715 -30.81 1.52 -12.21
N ASP A 716 -29.75 1.77 -12.97
CA ASP A 716 -28.94 0.69 -13.54
C ASP A 716 -28.14 -0.02 -12.45
N VAL A 717 -28.65 -1.17 -12.01
CA VAL A 717 -28.03 -1.96 -10.94
C VAL A 717 -26.68 -2.53 -11.37
N GLN A 718 -26.50 -2.92 -12.64
CA GLN A 718 -25.24 -3.46 -13.13
C GLN A 718 -24.14 -2.39 -13.09
N ALA A 719 -24.43 -1.17 -13.50
CA ALA A 719 -23.51 -0.04 -13.42
C ALA A 719 -23.16 0.33 -11.96
N LYS A 720 -24.08 0.08 -11.01
CA LYS A 720 -23.87 0.41 -9.58
C LYS A 720 -23.27 -0.73 -8.73
N LEU A 721 -23.18 -1.96 -9.24
CA LEU A 721 -22.53 -3.08 -8.53
C LEU A 721 -21.09 -2.79 -8.08
N PRO A 722 -20.24 -2.11 -8.87
CA PRO A 722 -18.89 -1.75 -8.42
C PRO A 722 -18.89 -0.81 -7.20
N LEU A 723 -19.88 0.09 -7.07
CA LEU A 723 -20.03 0.96 -5.90
C LEU A 723 -20.41 0.14 -4.67
N LEU A 724 -21.38 -0.78 -4.78
CA LEU A 724 -21.75 -1.69 -3.69
C LEU A 724 -20.57 -2.58 -3.28
N ALA A 725 -19.82 -3.14 -4.24
CA ALA A 725 -18.63 -3.92 -3.98
C ALA A 725 -17.56 -3.10 -3.23
N THR A 726 -17.39 -1.85 -3.62
CA THR A 726 -16.45 -0.90 -3.01
C THR A 726 -16.87 -0.55 -1.59
N TYR A 727 -18.13 -0.20 -1.39
CA TYR A 727 -18.71 0.12 -0.08
C TYR A 727 -18.58 -1.05 0.89
N LEU A 728 -18.93 -2.24 0.46
CA LEU A 728 -18.77 -3.47 1.23
C LEU A 728 -17.29 -3.87 1.43
N GLY A 729 -16.37 -3.43 0.57
CA GLY A 729 -14.96 -3.85 0.60
C GLY A 729 -14.77 -5.29 0.13
N HIS A 730 -15.42 -5.70 -0.95
CA HIS A 730 -15.21 -6.97 -1.61
C HIS A 730 -13.89 -6.97 -2.40
N VAL A 731 -13.28 -8.15 -2.54
CA VAL A 731 -12.01 -8.29 -3.28
C VAL A 731 -12.23 -8.25 -4.78
N CYS A 732 -13.37 -8.77 -5.23
CA CYS A 732 -13.80 -8.78 -6.62
C CYS A 732 -15.32 -8.54 -6.71
N ALA A 733 -15.76 -7.99 -7.81
CA ALA A 733 -17.17 -7.74 -8.08
C ALA A 733 -18.00 -9.04 -8.08
N ALA A 734 -17.41 -10.18 -8.49
CA ALA A 734 -18.06 -11.47 -8.46
C ALA A 734 -18.63 -11.86 -7.08
N SER A 735 -17.98 -11.43 -5.98
CA SER A 735 -18.51 -11.63 -4.64
C SER A 735 -19.81 -10.85 -4.38
N THR A 736 -20.07 -9.80 -5.15
CA THR A 736 -21.28 -8.98 -5.05
C THR A 736 -22.38 -9.51 -5.97
N HIS A 737 -22.03 -10.12 -7.10
CA HIS A 737 -22.99 -10.74 -8.00
C HIS A 737 -23.82 -11.85 -7.33
N LEU A 738 -23.27 -12.52 -6.31
CA LEU A 738 -24.00 -13.52 -5.52
C LEU A 738 -25.33 -12.97 -4.97
N TYR A 739 -25.37 -11.68 -4.63
CA TYR A 739 -26.59 -11.07 -4.06
C TYR A 739 -27.73 -10.93 -5.04
N LEU A 740 -27.46 -10.86 -6.34
CA LEU A 740 -28.50 -10.78 -7.39
C LEU A 740 -29.38 -12.05 -7.44
N HIS A 741 -28.85 -13.17 -6.94
CA HIS A 741 -29.53 -14.47 -6.99
C HIS A 741 -30.14 -14.88 -5.64
N LEU A 742 -30.05 -14.02 -4.59
CA LEU A 742 -30.47 -14.41 -3.24
C LEU A 742 -31.98 -14.28 -2.99
N THR A 743 -32.70 -13.49 -3.78
CA THR A 743 -34.16 -13.33 -3.59
C THR A 743 -34.91 -13.55 -4.89
N PRO A 744 -36.13 -14.15 -4.81
CA PRO A 744 -37.04 -14.27 -5.95
C PRO A 744 -37.34 -12.91 -6.58
N GLU A 745 -37.60 -11.87 -5.75
CA GLU A 745 -37.97 -10.53 -6.21
C GLU A 745 -36.83 -9.86 -7.01
N LEU A 746 -35.56 -10.06 -6.62
CA LEU A 746 -34.43 -9.57 -7.42
C LEU A 746 -34.29 -10.31 -8.74
N ARG A 747 -34.58 -11.62 -8.76
CA ARG A 747 -34.61 -12.41 -10.01
C ARG A 747 -35.74 -11.95 -10.91
N GLU A 748 -36.91 -11.74 -10.36
CA GLU A 748 -38.09 -11.27 -11.12
C GLU A 748 -37.87 -9.84 -11.67
N ALA A 749 -37.34 -8.92 -10.86
CA ALA A 749 -37.00 -7.58 -11.32
C ALA A 749 -35.93 -7.59 -12.44
N ALA A 750 -34.94 -8.48 -12.34
CA ALA A 750 -33.93 -8.68 -13.38
C ALA A 750 -34.56 -9.26 -14.67
N ASN A 751 -35.45 -10.24 -14.53
CA ASN A 751 -36.19 -10.82 -15.67
C ASN A 751 -37.11 -9.81 -16.38
N LEU A 752 -37.88 -9.04 -15.62
CA LEU A 752 -38.75 -7.98 -16.19
C LEU A 752 -37.95 -6.95 -16.97
N ARG A 753 -36.77 -6.58 -16.46
CA ARG A 753 -35.86 -5.65 -17.17
C ARG A 753 -35.26 -6.29 -18.42
N PHE A 754 -34.85 -7.54 -18.33
CA PHE A 754 -34.42 -8.31 -19.52
C PHE A 754 -35.50 -8.38 -20.58
N HIS A 755 -36.73 -8.72 -20.21
CA HIS A 755 -37.87 -8.76 -21.14
C HIS A 755 -38.15 -7.40 -21.75
N ARG A 756 -38.07 -6.29 -21.00
CA ARG A 756 -38.22 -4.94 -21.56
C ARG A 756 -37.14 -4.58 -22.57
N GLN A 757 -35.89 -4.94 -22.31
CA GLN A 757 -34.75 -4.64 -23.17
C GLN A 757 -34.69 -5.58 -24.40
N VAL A 758 -34.92 -6.86 -24.20
CA VAL A 758 -34.85 -7.86 -25.27
C VAL A 758 -36.18 -7.95 -26.03
N GLY A 759 -37.30 -7.73 -25.36
CA GLY A 759 -38.61 -7.66 -26.01
C GLY A 759 -38.74 -6.54 -27.04
N SER A 760 -38.08 -5.38 -26.77
CA SER A 760 -37.97 -4.30 -27.75
C SER A 760 -37.08 -4.65 -28.96
N ILE A 761 -36.15 -5.61 -28.79
CA ILE A 761 -35.25 -6.08 -29.86
C ILE A 761 -35.88 -7.26 -30.63
N LEU A 762 -36.64 -8.11 -29.94
CA LEU A 762 -37.26 -9.30 -30.53
C LEU A 762 -38.72 -9.08 -30.95
N GLY A 763 -39.36 -7.97 -30.55
CA GLY A 763 -40.77 -7.70 -30.73
C GLY A 763 -41.20 -7.09 -32.08
N ASN A 764 -40.33 -6.96 -33.08
CA ASN A 764 -40.66 -6.48 -34.42
C ASN A 764 -40.44 -7.53 -35.51
N GLY A 765 -40.57 -8.79 -35.18
CA GLY A 765 -40.49 -9.87 -36.18
C GLY A 765 -41.59 -10.90 -35.96
N GLY A 766 -42.81 -10.61 -36.45
CA GLY A 766 -43.81 -11.66 -36.55
C GLY A 766 -45.25 -11.25 -36.26
N ALA A 767 -45.84 -10.54 -37.17
CA ALA A 767 -47.28 -10.61 -37.43
C ALA A 767 -47.51 -10.04 -38.83
N GLU A 768 -47.37 -10.84 -39.85
CA GLU A 768 -48.17 -10.89 -41.07
C GLU A 768 -48.40 -12.37 -41.38
#